data_82c8c82fb4212f26cdcf7f25e21f434b
#
_entry.id   82c8c82fb4212f26cdcf7f25e21f434b
#
_cell.length_a   1.000
_cell.length_b   1.000
_cell.length_c   1.000
_cell.angle_alpha   90.00
_cell.angle_beta   90.00
_cell.angle_gamma   90.00
#
_symmetry.space_group_name_H-M   'P 1'
#
loop_
_entity.id
_entity.type
_entity.pdbx_description
1 polymer ?
#
loop_
_entity_poly.entity_id
_entity_poly.type
_entity_poly.pdbx_seq_one_letter_code
_entity_poly.pdbx_strand_id
1 'polypeptide(L)'
;MEKAYQKISQTQIAKILKENIADKSAIFVFNTSVAVDTWTDFIVQMEGAEGWPKTLAADRFIAWDQFKGAAASVQEKDARSIPGLLRKLFARNLLAKIKEEKSAAQNSSSEAKYFFERLINPKYAENALAFTDWLSQILPSLGSWHKLMSQKKFIEKNSSGKEKLEAVQNTPENRDYFKLYETYSNFLQEKNLFEPTWQQLKFNPLDKNRYIIFYPELLDDYVEYREILEAKEKKGKLNLIHLQSDAKNSEQKICASYYTSMRAELRMTALKILRENAGGIPWNCIAISVPKIEDYLPYVERELRLYDIPFVTRAGTMLGKTGAGLVFRKMQNCFESAFAFSQVRSFALDHNVPWKNPAGMQTLVRLGSELKCFCQYTDSNEKLVDPWLKDLPEAKKFQNEFYFEAQEFYKQLKNSVNAICKAKSFSAIKNNWIGAEGFEAKFFIEKKSMPQNANNILSRCIKKLDELIALEKEFPELCGKEISHFEFFLNEIETTQYTEQKQNEGVSIFPYKLSAMAAIPRQFVLNASQNAITVENPILNFLPPQKRKILLDEKISQNDESQSYIVAYNKTGDCVFSIAEETLDGFAIPYATLSTQDKPCDFDEDLDGDDYLKQEKKFLQSKSNACEKLFPQKISAKIKNGFDFYFAANGFDCDANGDSVSDFMQKMILEKVAKNEKIFISQSAMKTFFSCPRKWIFKNILALKEDTLDTDIFERYDAGSINHKILELYLKQTPRLPFTDEKTKRLFDEERIREQIQKIVRDGAEEISLENEAKKILPFAQSCAFTQSSLAQEILFSQTEIFVETIINFLRWFCQKNFYGGWQIQGVEKNLQTQFEKNEKIILDGKIDCVLSSGEDFAIVDFKNTRSSIPSSKLTLKDFPEADDELGDFQMPMYFKLFEANSKDEISSARFVPIKIKSLSEEAKEVITKEGKTSTTQATREDFINFTIPLFDKYVEEMYAAINAAKYSVQNLKDENCAGKAGKYACDYRMICRTNYNAAGFKIISECAEEN
;
A
#
# COMPACT_ATOMS: atom_id res chain seq x y z
N MET A 1 10.66 -38.38 -17.66
CA MET A 1 10.47 -38.43 -16.20
C MET A 1 11.55 -39.30 -15.53
N GLU A 2 11.86 -40.53 -15.99
CA GLU A 2 12.93 -41.33 -15.34
C GLU A 2 14.29 -40.60 -15.15
N LYS A 3 14.74 -39.82 -16.13
CA LYS A 3 15.99 -39.05 -16.03
C LYS A 3 15.92 -37.99 -14.91
N ALA A 4 14.77 -37.40 -14.64
CA ALA A 4 14.64 -36.38 -13.60
C ALA A 4 14.81 -36.99 -12.20
N TYR A 5 14.30 -38.22 -11.97
CA TYR A 5 14.38 -38.89 -10.66
C TYR A 5 15.63 -39.75 -10.46
N GLN A 6 16.57 -39.79 -11.42
CA GLN A 6 17.74 -40.64 -11.35
C GLN A 6 18.61 -40.39 -10.10
N LYS A 7 18.78 -39.12 -9.68
CA LYS A 7 19.56 -38.79 -8.48
C LYS A 7 18.81 -39.21 -7.22
N ILE A 8 17.50 -39.02 -7.18
CA ILE A 8 16.65 -39.38 -6.03
C ILE A 8 16.67 -40.90 -5.81
N SER A 9 16.61 -41.69 -6.87
CA SER A 9 16.66 -43.16 -6.75
C SER A 9 17.95 -43.72 -6.14
N GLN A 10 19.01 -42.93 -6.13
CA GLN A 10 20.30 -43.28 -5.54
C GLN A 10 20.47 -42.87 -4.08
N THR A 11 19.54 -42.08 -3.56
CA THR A 11 19.57 -41.59 -2.17
C THR A 11 19.43 -42.70 -1.14
N GLN A 12 19.89 -42.43 0.10
CA GLN A 12 19.76 -43.35 1.21
C GLN A 12 18.28 -43.71 1.49
N ILE A 13 17.40 -42.70 1.45
CA ILE A 13 15.97 -42.92 1.68
C ILE A 13 15.40 -43.85 0.60
N ALA A 14 15.68 -43.62 -0.67
CA ALA A 14 15.18 -44.46 -1.75
C ALA A 14 15.66 -45.93 -1.63
N LYS A 15 16.92 -46.15 -1.26
CA LYS A 15 17.46 -47.49 -1.03
C LYS A 15 16.73 -48.21 0.08
N ILE A 16 16.55 -47.57 1.25
CA ILE A 16 15.85 -48.13 2.38
C ILE A 16 14.37 -48.38 2.08
N LEU A 17 13.72 -47.47 1.37
CA LEU A 17 12.36 -47.67 0.89
C LEU A 17 12.27 -48.90 -0.01
N LYS A 18 13.16 -49.02 -0.99
CA LYS A 18 13.20 -50.16 -1.92
C LYS A 18 13.37 -51.49 -1.19
N GLU A 19 14.25 -51.55 -0.18
CA GLU A 19 14.53 -52.76 0.61
C GLU A 19 13.32 -53.19 1.50
N ASN A 20 12.59 -52.19 2.02
CA ASN A 20 11.55 -52.47 3.04
C ASN A 20 10.11 -52.35 2.55
N ILE A 21 9.89 -51.89 1.32
CA ILE A 21 8.55 -51.60 0.78
C ILE A 21 7.71 -52.88 0.63
N ALA A 22 8.35 -54.05 0.38
CA ALA A 22 7.69 -55.33 0.29
C ALA A 22 7.18 -55.85 1.65
N ASP A 23 7.79 -55.43 2.74
CA ASP A 23 7.35 -55.77 4.11
C ASP A 23 6.07 -54.99 4.47
N LYS A 24 4.94 -55.66 4.54
CA LYS A 24 3.63 -55.06 4.85
C LYS A 24 3.57 -54.48 6.27
N SER A 25 4.44 -54.89 7.19
CA SER A 25 4.50 -54.37 8.55
C SER A 25 5.29 -53.08 8.67
N ALA A 26 6.08 -52.70 7.63
CA ALA A 26 6.91 -51.52 7.64
C ALA A 26 6.08 -50.24 7.43
N ILE A 27 6.21 -49.32 8.38
CA ILE A 27 5.62 -47.95 8.30
C ILE A 27 6.76 -46.95 8.22
N PHE A 28 6.69 -46.09 7.25
CA PHE A 28 7.69 -45.09 6.95
C PHE A 28 7.29 -43.74 7.51
N VAL A 29 8.15 -43.16 8.37
CA VAL A 29 7.87 -41.90 9.08
C VAL A 29 8.82 -40.81 8.57
N PHE A 30 8.22 -39.73 8.10
CA PHE A 30 8.91 -38.54 7.56
C PHE A 30 8.70 -37.33 8.46
N ASN A 31 9.56 -36.32 8.34
CA ASN A 31 9.45 -35.11 9.14
C ASN A 31 8.16 -34.31 8.86
N THR A 32 7.73 -34.25 7.60
CA THR A 32 6.60 -33.42 7.14
C THR A 32 5.65 -34.19 6.22
N SER A 33 4.42 -33.70 6.08
CA SER A 33 3.47 -34.22 5.07
C SER A 33 3.97 -33.99 3.64
N VAL A 34 4.71 -32.91 3.39
CA VAL A 34 5.30 -32.64 2.08
C VAL A 34 6.28 -33.73 1.68
N ALA A 35 7.11 -34.20 2.62
CA ALA A 35 8.00 -35.33 2.39
C ALA A 35 7.20 -36.62 2.14
N VAL A 36 6.14 -36.88 2.91
CA VAL A 36 5.23 -38.03 2.65
C VAL A 36 4.70 -37.99 1.23
N ASP A 37 4.09 -36.90 0.83
CA ASP A 37 3.46 -36.75 -0.49
C ASP A 37 4.49 -36.92 -1.61
N THR A 38 5.63 -36.24 -1.53
CA THR A 38 6.66 -36.31 -2.58
C THR A 38 7.33 -37.67 -2.69
N TRP A 39 7.56 -38.39 -1.57
CA TRP A 39 8.11 -39.74 -1.60
C TRP A 39 7.10 -40.75 -2.10
N THR A 40 5.80 -40.62 -1.79
CA THR A 40 4.74 -41.47 -2.36
C THR A 40 4.61 -41.23 -3.86
N ASP A 41 4.63 -39.98 -4.31
CA ASP A 41 4.62 -39.63 -5.72
C ASP A 41 5.85 -40.18 -6.46
N PHE A 42 7.05 -40.09 -5.87
CA PHE A 42 8.25 -40.69 -6.41
C PHE A 42 8.09 -42.20 -6.63
N ILE A 43 7.57 -42.94 -5.64
CA ILE A 43 7.37 -44.39 -5.76
C ILE A 43 6.36 -44.71 -6.86
N VAL A 44 5.29 -43.95 -7.00
CA VAL A 44 4.30 -44.11 -8.09
C VAL A 44 4.93 -43.84 -9.45
N GLN A 45 5.81 -42.84 -9.57
CA GLN A 45 6.51 -42.54 -10.82
C GLN A 45 7.54 -43.61 -11.20
N MET A 46 8.05 -44.38 -10.22
CA MET A 46 8.97 -45.49 -10.43
C MET A 46 8.27 -46.84 -10.73
N GLU A 47 6.92 -46.83 -10.94
CA GLU A 47 6.14 -48.01 -11.27
C GLU A 47 6.72 -48.72 -12.49
N GLY A 48 6.95 -50.04 -12.33
CA GLY A 48 7.53 -50.87 -13.38
C GLY A 48 9.04 -50.85 -13.48
N ALA A 49 9.75 -50.00 -12.73
CA ALA A 49 11.21 -50.10 -12.58
C ALA A 49 11.56 -51.29 -11.65
N GLU A 50 12.68 -51.93 -11.91
CA GLU A 50 13.10 -53.13 -11.16
C GLU A 50 13.18 -52.86 -9.64
N GLY A 51 12.41 -53.61 -8.89
CA GLY A 51 12.34 -53.57 -7.44
C GLY A 51 11.34 -52.60 -6.82
N TRP A 52 10.52 -51.89 -7.61
CA TRP A 52 9.44 -51.05 -7.12
C TRP A 52 8.06 -51.72 -7.28
N PRO A 53 7.12 -51.49 -6.33
CA PRO A 53 5.82 -52.13 -6.35
C PRO A 53 4.90 -51.46 -7.41
N LYS A 54 4.00 -52.25 -7.96
CA LYS A 54 2.95 -51.75 -8.89
C LYS A 54 1.83 -50.98 -8.17
N THR A 55 1.66 -51.21 -6.87
CA THR A 55 0.61 -50.59 -6.06
C THR A 55 1.17 -50.19 -4.71
N LEU A 56 0.74 -49.07 -4.17
CA LEU A 56 1.21 -48.51 -2.92
C LEU A 56 0.05 -48.39 -1.92
N ALA A 57 0.28 -48.84 -0.70
CA ALA A 57 -0.59 -48.57 0.44
C ALA A 57 -0.14 -47.25 1.07
N ALA A 58 -0.84 -46.14 0.78
CA ALA A 58 -0.48 -44.80 1.19
C ALA A 58 -0.50 -44.57 2.71
N ASP A 59 -1.31 -45.33 3.44
CA ASP A 59 -1.41 -45.32 4.90
C ASP A 59 -0.14 -45.81 5.64
N ARG A 60 0.79 -46.38 4.93
CA ARG A 60 2.10 -46.79 5.43
C ARG A 60 3.13 -45.62 5.44
N PHE A 61 2.79 -44.51 4.84
CA PHE A 61 3.63 -43.30 4.77
C PHE A 61 2.99 -42.24 5.62
N ILE A 62 3.63 -41.88 6.73
CA ILE A 62 3.05 -40.98 7.72
C ILE A 62 4.04 -39.87 8.08
N ALA A 63 3.51 -38.68 8.40
CA ALA A 63 4.29 -37.62 8.97
C ALA A 63 4.56 -37.85 10.46
N TRP A 64 5.60 -37.22 10.99
CA TRP A 64 5.98 -37.31 12.39
C TRP A 64 4.84 -37.02 13.36
N ASP A 65 4.03 -36.00 13.11
CA ASP A 65 2.88 -35.70 13.98
C ASP A 65 1.81 -36.80 13.99
N GLN A 66 1.60 -37.46 12.87
CA GLN A 66 0.70 -38.61 12.78
C GLN A 66 1.27 -39.83 13.55
N PHE A 67 2.60 -40.04 13.44
CA PHE A 67 3.27 -41.10 14.23
C PHE A 67 3.14 -40.82 15.73
N LYS A 68 3.36 -39.59 16.20
CA LYS A 68 3.17 -39.18 17.59
C LYS A 68 1.74 -39.48 18.05
N GLY A 69 0.75 -39.13 17.28
CA GLY A 69 -0.67 -39.39 17.57
C GLY A 69 -1.00 -40.86 17.68
N ALA A 70 -0.41 -41.69 16.81
CA ALA A 70 -0.66 -43.16 16.82
C ALA A 70 0.14 -43.91 17.89
N ALA A 71 1.36 -43.48 18.19
CA ALA A 71 2.29 -44.14 19.11
C ALA A 71 2.21 -43.64 20.56
N ALA A 72 1.67 -42.44 20.78
CA ALA A 72 1.52 -41.85 22.10
C ALA A 72 0.12 -42.10 22.66
N SER A 73 -0.09 -43.11 23.49
CA SER A 73 -1.34 -43.25 24.22
C SER A 73 -1.33 -42.32 25.45
N VAL A 74 -2.14 -41.28 25.40
CA VAL A 74 -2.45 -40.45 26.56
C VAL A 74 -3.43 -41.21 27.45
N GLN A 75 -3.04 -41.50 28.70
CA GLN A 75 -3.76 -42.41 29.60
C GLN A 75 -4.69 -41.76 30.62
N GLU A 76 -5.21 -40.57 30.36
CA GLU A 76 -6.29 -40.04 31.19
C GLU A 76 -7.63 -40.30 30.50
N LYS A 77 -8.35 -41.29 31.01
CA LYS A 77 -9.56 -41.82 30.39
C LYS A 77 -10.71 -40.81 30.26
N ASP A 78 -10.71 -39.71 31.03
CA ASP A 78 -11.83 -38.80 31.16
C ASP A 78 -11.45 -37.32 30.89
N ALA A 79 -10.16 -36.98 30.83
CA ALA A 79 -9.70 -35.64 30.52
C ALA A 79 -9.44 -35.46 29.00
N ARG A 80 -9.74 -34.30 28.48
CA ARG A 80 -9.48 -33.96 27.05
C ARG A 80 -8.31 -32.99 26.92
N SER A 81 -7.65 -33.04 25.78
CA SER A 81 -6.61 -32.07 25.41
C SER A 81 -7.19 -30.64 25.29
N ILE A 82 -6.50 -29.68 25.86
CA ILE A 82 -6.90 -28.26 25.75
C ILE A 82 -6.81 -27.76 24.30
N PRO A 83 -7.88 -27.19 23.72
CA PRO A 83 -7.81 -26.55 22.43
C PRO A 83 -6.92 -25.29 22.46
N GLY A 84 -6.17 -25.02 21.39
CA GLY A 84 -5.33 -23.82 21.30
C GLY A 84 -6.11 -22.50 21.49
N LEU A 85 -7.33 -22.43 20.97
CA LEU A 85 -8.23 -21.30 21.18
C LEU A 85 -8.61 -21.07 22.64
N LEU A 86 -8.87 -22.16 23.36
CA LEU A 86 -9.20 -22.07 24.79
C LEU A 86 -8.00 -21.61 25.61
N ARG A 87 -6.79 -22.03 25.23
CA ARG A 87 -5.53 -21.54 25.79
C ARG A 87 -5.36 -20.02 25.59
N LYS A 88 -5.66 -19.52 24.40
CA LYS A 88 -5.66 -18.08 24.13
C LYS A 88 -6.70 -17.32 24.95
N LEU A 89 -7.92 -17.86 25.06
CA LEU A 89 -8.97 -17.28 25.91
C LEU A 89 -8.55 -17.21 27.38
N PHE A 90 -7.94 -18.29 27.91
CA PHE A 90 -7.39 -18.31 29.26
C PHE A 90 -6.33 -17.21 29.43
N ALA A 91 -5.36 -17.13 28.51
CA ALA A 91 -4.31 -16.11 28.54
C ALA A 91 -4.90 -14.70 28.52
N ARG A 92 -5.86 -14.42 27.63
CA ARG A 92 -6.52 -13.12 27.54
C ARG A 92 -7.32 -12.75 28.77
N ASN A 93 -8.04 -13.72 29.37
CA ASN A 93 -8.77 -13.52 30.61
C ASN A 93 -7.84 -13.19 31.77
N LEU A 94 -6.69 -13.88 31.87
CA LEU A 94 -5.67 -13.57 32.87
C LEU A 94 -5.11 -12.14 32.70
N LEU A 95 -4.82 -11.75 31.46
CA LEU A 95 -4.30 -10.41 31.14
C LEU A 95 -5.35 -9.30 31.36
N ALA A 96 -6.63 -9.59 31.15
CA ALA A 96 -7.71 -8.65 31.46
C ALA A 96 -7.78 -8.35 32.96
N LYS A 97 -7.63 -9.36 33.84
CA LYS A 97 -7.56 -9.18 35.28
C LYS A 97 -6.39 -8.28 35.71
N ILE A 98 -5.25 -8.33 35.03
CA ILE A 98 -4.10 -7.46 35.29
C ILE A 98 -4.44 -5.99 35.00
N LYS A 99 -5.21 -5.73 33.93
CA LYS A 99 -5.70 -4.40 33.62
C LYS A 99 -6.63 -3.85 34.70
N GLU A 100 -7.52 -4.69 35.25
CA GLU A 100 -8.40 -4.35 36.35
C GLU A 100 -7.64 -4.03 37.65
N GLU A 101 -6.62 -4.84 37.97
CA GLU A 101 -5.75 -4.63 39.12
C GLU A 101 -5.11 -3.24 39.12
N LYS A 102 -4.70 -2.75 37.94
CA LYS A 102 -4.16 -1.38 37.79
C LYS A 102 -5.21 -0.31 38.09
N SER A 103 -6.43 -0.50 37.55
CA SER A 103 -7.54 0.44 37.78
C SER A 103 -7.94 0.48 39.27
N ALA A 104 -7.94 -0.67 39.95
CA ALA A 104 -8.20 -0.77 41.38
C ALA A 104 -7.07 -0.12 42.23
N ALA A 105 -5.81 -0.29 41.79
CA ALA A 105 -4.64 0.29 42.45
C ALA A 105 -4.61 1.81 42.37
N GLN A 106 -5.09 2.40 41.31
CA GLN A 106 -5.20 3.87 41.17
C GLN A 106 -6.25 4.48 42.11
N ASN A 107 -7.22 3.68 42.55
CA ASN A 107 -8.33 4.09 43.40
C ASN A 107 -8.12 3.74 44.89
N SER A 108 -7.02 3.07 45.27
CA SER A 108 -6.75 2.63 46.63
C SER A 108 -5.34 3.05 47.09
N SER A 109 -5.22 3.46 48.35
CA SER A 109 -3.94 3.84 49.01
C SER A 109 -3.11 2.62 49.44
N SER A 110 -3.47 1.40 49.08
CA SER A 110 -2.74 0.16 49.41
C SER A 110 -1.73 -0.18 48.30
N GLU A 111 -0.57 -0.78 48.73
CA GLU A 111 0.39 -1.31 47.74
C GLU A 111 -0.30 -2.28 46.81
N ALA A 112 -0.35 -1.90 45.50
CA ALA A 112 -0.99 -2.70 44.49
C ALA A 112 -0.22 -4.00 44.24
N LYS A 113 -0.86 -5.14 44.54
CA LYS A 113 -0.34 -6.45 44.17
C LYS A 113 -0.74 -6.77 42.73
N TYR A 114 0.23 -6.70 41.84
CA TYR A 114 0.05 -7.16 40.46
C TYR A 114 0.28 -8.67 40.36
N PHE A 115 -0.42 -9.31 39.40
CA PHE A 115 -0.22 -10.73 39.12
C PHE A 115 1.21 -11.01 38.67
N PHE A 116 1.76 -10.21 37.76
CA PHE A 116 3.16 -10.29 37.35
C PHE A 116 4.00 -9.19 37.97
N GLU A 117 5.18 -9.57 38.48
CA GLU A 117 6.18 -8.64 39.01
C GLU A 117 7.16 -8.18 37.92
N ARG A 118 7.51 -9.06 36.99
CA ARG A 118 8.54 -8.84 35.97
C ARG A 118 8.11 -9.14 34.53
N LEU A 119 7.37 -10.23 34.26
CA LEU A 119 7.02 -10.68 32.91
C LEU A 119 6.22 -9.62 32.16
N ILE A 120 5.30 -8.94 32.83
CA ILE A 120 4.59 -7.80 32.30
C ILE A 120 4.74 -6.67 33.27
N ASN A 121 5.57 -5.68 32.91
CA ASN A 121 5.79 -4.53 33.77
C ASN A 121 4.46 -3.80 34.03
N PRO A 122 4.14 -3.44 35.29
CA PRO A 122 2.92 -2.71 35.64
C PRO A 122 2.68 -1.42 34.84
N LYS A 123 3.74 -0.79 34.30
CA LYS A 123 3.62 0.35 33.40
C LYS A 123 2.84 0.03 32.11
N TYR A 124 2.90 -1.20 31.67
CA TYR A 124 2.22 -1.67 30.46
C TYR A 124 0.91 -2.41 30.74
N ALA A 125 0.42 -2.39 31.99
CA ALA A 125 -0.80 -3.10 32.38
C ALA A 125 -2.03 -2.66 31.54
N GLU A 126 -2.09 -1.42 31.07
CA GLU A 126 -3.14 -0.95 30.17
C GLU A 126 -3.13 -1.67 28.79
N ASN A 127 -1.93 -2.00 28.32
CA ASN A 127 -1.71 -2.70 27.05
C ASN A 127 -1.48 -4.19 27.26
N ALA A 128 -1.80 -4.74 28.44
CA ALA A 128 -1.53 -6.14 28.78
C ALA A 128 -2.15 -7.13 27.77
N LEU A 129 -3.31 -6.81 27.20
CA LEU A 129 -3.99 -7.64 26.23
C LEU A 129 -3.19 -7.88 24.94
N ALA A 130 -2.25 -7.00 24.60
CA ALA A 130 -1.34 -7.18 23.46
C ALA A 130 -0.42 -8.41 23.62
N PHE A 131 -0.18 -8.87 24.84
CA PHE A 131 0.65 -10.04 25.13
C PHE A 131 -0.10 -11.37 25.07
N THR A 132 -1.36 -11.40 24.63
CA THR A 132 -2.19 -12.60 24.62
C THR A 132 -1.56 -13.77 23.85
N ASP A 133 -1.09 -13.54 22.63
CA ASP A 133 -0.50 -14.58 21.80
C ASP A 133 0.82 -15.08 22.39
N TRP A 134 1.69 -14.16 22.82
CA TRP A 134 2.95 -14.49 23.47
C TRP A 134 2.70 -15.36 24.72
N LEU A 135 1.78 -14.96 25.61
CA LEU A 135 1.48 -15.70 26.81
C LEU A 135 0.91 -17.08 26.49
N SER A 136 0.00 -17.17 25.51
CA SER A 136 -0.59 -18.46 25.10
C SER A 136 0.45 -19.43 24.53
N GLN A 137 1.51 -18.92 23.89
CA GLN A 137 2.62 -19.73 23.35
C GLN A 137 3.56 -20.24 24.44
N ILE A 138 3.72 -19.52 25.53
CA ILE A 138 4.58 -19.93 26.64
C ILE A 138 3.92 -21.07 27.47
N LEU A 139 2.60 -21.05 27.67
CA LEU A 139 1.89 -21.98 28.51
C LEU A 139 2.27 -23.46 28.28
N PRO A 140 2.35 -23.97 27.03
CA PRO A 140 2.79 -25.33 26.78
C PRO A 140 4.21 -25.64 27.28
N SER A 141 5.11 -24.65 27.17
CA SER A 141 6.53 -24.82 27.53
C SER A 141 6.80 -24.73 29.03
N LEU A 142 5.83 -24.25 29.84
CA LEU A 142 5.98 -24.16 31.29
C LEU A 142 6.10 -25.51 31.96
N GLY A 143 5.52 -26.59 31.41
CA GLY A 143 5.68 -27.95 31.92
C GLY A 143 7.13 -28.41 31.83
N SER A 144 7.78 -28.20 30.70
CA SER A 144 9.20 -28.50 30.48
C SER A 144 10.09 -27.67 31.40
N TRP A 145 9.78 -26.35 31.53
CA TRP A 145 10.47 -25.45 32.45
C TRP A 145 10.35 -25.98 33.91
N HIS A 146 9.16 -26.26 34.39
CA HIS A 146 8.91 -26.76 35.76
C HIS A 146 9.62 -28.08 36.02
N LYS A 147 9.57 -29.02 35.06
CA LYS A 147 10.25 -30.31 35.14
C LYS A 147 11.76 -30.14 35.28
N LEU A 148 12.39 -29.31 34.46
CA LEU A 148 13.83 -29.04 34.49
C LEU A 148 14.23 -28.33 35.78
N MET A 149 13.46 -27.33 36.24
CA MET A 149 13.67 -26.68 37.52
C MET A 149 13.62 -27.67 38.69
N SER A 150 12.68 -28.61 38.66
CA SER A 150 12.57 -29.67 39.68
C SER A 150 13.72 -30.69 39.63
N GLN A 151 14.15 -31.11 38.43
CA GLN A 151 15.29 -32.01 38.24
C GLN A 151 16.61 -31.40 38.73
N LYS A 152 16.81 -30.10 38.54
CA LYS A 152 17.97 -29.33 39.04
C LYS A 152 17.83 -28.98 40.54
N LYS A 153 16.75 -29.44 41.21
CA LYS A 153 16.43 -29.13 42.63
C LYS A 153 16.26 -27.63 42.93
N PHE A 154 15.83 -26.87 41.91
CA PHE A 154 15.48 -25.45 42.07
C PHE A 154 14.05 -25.25 42.54
N ILE A 155 13.23 -26.31 42.49
CA ILE A 155 11.90 -26.39 43.08
C ILE A 155 11.92 -27.55 44.09
N GLU A 156 11.59 -27.24 45.32
CA GLU A 156 11.54 -28.19 46.44
C GLU A 156 10.14 -28.29 47.04
N LYS A 157 9.79 -29.49 47.58
CA LYS A 157 8.55 -29.66 48.31
C LYS A 157 8.81 -29.43 49.80
N ASN A 158 8.02 -28.55 50.41
CA ASN A 158 8.05 -28.33 51.84
C ASN A 158 7.43 -29.51 52.59
N SER A 159 7.52 -29.52 53.92
CA SER A 159 6.98 -30.56 54.79
C SER A 159 5.49 -30.79 54.68
N SER A 160 4.74 -29.87 54.07
CA SER A 160 3.31 -29.98 53.75
C SER A 160 3.04 -30.44 52.33
N GLY A 161 4.07 -30.80 51.56
CA GLY A 161 3.97 -31.21 50.16
C GLY A 161 3.77 -30.09 49.16
N LYS A 162 3.77 -28.79 49.57
CA LYS A 162 3.67 -27.64 48.71
C LYS A 162 5.03 -27.32 48.06
N GLU A 163 5.02 -27.12 46.78
CA GLU A 163 6.22 -26.76 46.01
C GLU A 163 6.65 -25.29 46.28
N LYS A 164 7.95 -25.06 46.31
CA LYS A 164 8.55 -23.74 46.56
C LYS A 164 9.86 -23.62 45.82
N LEU A 165 10.12 -22.43 45.30
CA LEU A 165 11.40 -22.08 44.67
C LEU A 165 12.51 -22.01 45.73
N GLU A 166 13.67 -22.59 45.39
CA GLU A 166 14.88 -22.42 46.17
C GLU A 166 15.33 -20.96 46.27
N ALA A 167 15.93 -20.58 47.36
CA ALA A 167 16.28 -19.16 47.64
C ALA A 167 17.13 -18.51 46.53
N VAL A 168 18.08 -19.24 45.92
CA VAL A 168 18.95 -18.75 44.87
C VAL A 168 18.18 -18.49 43.57
N GLN A 169 17.09 -19.26 43.32
CA GLN A 169 16.26 -19.14 42.14
C GLN A 169 14.94 -18.36 42.37
N ASN A 170 14.77 -17.81 43.57
CA ASN A 170 13.59 -17.00 43.91
C ASN A 170 13.67 -15.57 43.37
N THR A 171 13.88 -15.46 42.07
CA THR A 171 13.87 -14.18 41.31
C THR A 171 12.44 -13.76 41.01
N PRO A 172 12.15 -12.45 40.84
CA PRO A 172 10.81 -11.99 40.45
C PRO A 172 10.26 -12.70 39.19
N GLU A 173 11.10 -12.90 38.20
CA GLU A 173 10.72 -13.56 36.94
C GLU A 173 10.38 -15.06 37.15
N ASN A 174 11.18 -15.78 37.92
CA ASN A 174 10.90 -17.18 38.23
C ASN A 174 9.63 -17.32 39.08
N ARG A 175 9.37 -16.37 40.00
CA ARG A 175 8.08 -16.32 40.74
C ARG A 175 6.90 -16.13 39.80
N ASP A 176 7.02 -15.30 38.78
CA ASP A 176 5.98 -15.09 37.80
C ASP A 176 5.71 -16.35 36.99
N TYR A 177 6.76 -17.04 36.48
CA TYR A 177 6.60 -18.31 35.78
C TYR A 177 6.01 -19.39 36.66
N PHE A 178 6.44 -19.48 37.90
CA PHE A 178 5.91 -20.47 38.87
C PHE A 178 4.43 -20.22 39.15
N LYS A 179 4.06 -18.99 39.43
CA LYS A 179 2.67 -18.57 39.66
C LYS A 179 1.79 -18.80 38.44
N LEU A 180 2.33 -18.53 37.24
CA LEU A 180 1.63 -18.80 35.99
C LEU A 180 1.41 -20.32 35.80
N TYR A 181 2.45 -21.12 36.05
CA TYR A 181 2.33 -22.58 35.99
C TYR A 181 1.26 -23.11 36.96
N GLU A 182 1.28 -22.69 38.22
CA GLU A 182 0.28 -23.08 39.20
C GLU A 182 -1.15 -22.68 38.78
N THR A 183 -1.30 -21.42 38.31
CA THR A 183 -2.63 -20.92 37.92
C THR A 183 -3.17 -21.65 36.72
N TYR A 184 -2.33 -21.95 35.73
CA TYR A 184 -2.72 -22.71 34.55
C TYR A 184 -2.97 -24.18 34.87
N SER A 185 -2.15 -24.81 35.73
CA SER A 185 -2.34 -26.18 36.19
C SER A 185 -3.68 -26.37 36.95
N ASN A 186 -4.00 -25.43 37.85
CA ASN A 186 -5.27 -25.42 38.55
C ASN A 186 -6.47 -25.29 37.58
N PHE A 187 -6.37 -24.38 36.61
CA PHE A 187 -7.39 -24.24 35.56
C PHE A 187 -7.61 -25.55 34.79
N LEU A 188 -6.52 -26.23 34.37
CA LEU A 188 -6.61 -27.49 33.67
C LEU A 188 -7.31 -28.56 34.51
N GLN A 189 -6.95 -28.67 35.80
CA GLN A 189 -7.57 -29.62 36.72
C GLN A 189 -9.06 -29.32 36.96
N GLU A 190 -9.42 -28.08 37.25
CA GLU A 190 -10.80 -27.66 37.48
C GLU A 190 -11.72 -27.91 36.27
N LYS A 191 -11.17 -27.82 35.05
CA LYS A 191 -11.93 -28.05 33.83
C LYS A 191 -11.81 -29.43 33.22
N ASN A 192 -11.15 -30.37 33.94
CA ASN A 192 -10.86 -31.71 33.46
C ASN A 192 -10.14 -31.72 32.09
N LEU A 193 -9.14 -30.87 31.95
CA LEU A 193 -8.33 -30.69 30.74
C LEU A 193 -6.89 -31.11 31.01
N PHE A 194 -6.15 -31.43 29.94
CA PHE A 194 -4.71 -31.61 30.04
C PHE A 194 -3.96 -30.89 28.94
N GLU A 195 -2.74 -30.42 29.24
CA GLU A 195 -1.80 -29.89 28.26
C GLU A 195 -1.01 -31.04 27.65
N PRO A 196 -1.08 -31.29 26.34
CA PRO A 196 -0.40 -32.42 25.70
C PRO A 196 1.11 -32.47 25.98
N THR A 197 1.76 -31.31 25.93
CA THR A 197 3.22 -31.19 26.14
C THR A 197 3.64 -31.45 27.59
N TRP A 198 2.71 -31.43 28.54
CA TRP A 198 3.00 -31.71 29.94
C TRP A 198 2.88 -33.20 30.30
N GLN A 199 2.29 -34.00 29.39
CA GLN A 199 2.09 -35.44 29.62
C GLN A 199 3.40 -36.18 29.38
N GLN A 200 3.64 -37.23 30.22
CA GLN A 200 4.69 -38.20 29.95
C GLN A 200 4.25 -39.09 28.78
N LEU A 201 4.78 -38.84 27.62
CA LEU A 201 4.48 -39.63 26.44
C LEU A 201 5.11 -41.02 26.56
N LYS A 202 4.25 -42.03 26.63
CA LYS A 202 4.65 -43.43 26.52
C LYS A 202 4.45 -43.85 25.07
N PHE A 203 5.52 -43.86 24.27
CA PHE A 203 5.44 -44.43 22.93
C PHE A 203 5.18 -45.93 23.03
N ASN A 204 3.99 -46.35 22.69
CA ASN A 204 3.63 -47.75 22.51
C ASN A 204 3.34 -48.01 21.03
N PRO A 205 4.40 -48.24 20.22
CA PRO A 205 4.18 -48.59 18.81
C PRO A 205 3.34 -49.87 18.76
N LEU A 206 2.42 -49.94 17.78
CA LEU A 206 1.58 -51.10 17.57
C LEU A 206 2.49 -52.35 17.39
N ASP A 207 2.25 -53.41 18.12
CA ASP A 207 3.14 -54.57 18.18
C ASP A 207 3.37 -55.28 16.83
N LYS A 208 2.43 -55.09 15.88
CA LYS A 208 2.49 -55.70 14.54
C LYS A 208 3.26 -54.84 13.52
N ASN A 209 3.59 -53.59 13.85
CA ASN A 209 4.21 -52.64 12.92
C ASN A 209 5.67 -52.41 13.27
N ARG A 210 6.50 -52.30 12.23
CA ARG A 210 7.89 -51.92 12.30
C ARG A 210 8.00 -50.50 11.77
N TYR A 211 8.43 -49.53 12.57
CA TYR A 211 8.54 -48.15 12.17
C TYR A 211 9.97 -47.81 11.69
N ILE A 212 10.08 -47.11 10.59
CA ILE A 212 11.32 -46.59 10.04
C ILE A 212 11.22 -45.06 10.00
N ILE A 213 11.98 -44.40 10.88
CA ILE A 213 11.96 -42.93 11.01
C ILE A 213 13.17 -42.37 10.29
N PHE A 214 12.92 -41.53 9.28
CA PHE A 214 13.97 -40.92 8.48
C PHE A 214 14.40 -39.59 9.08
N TYR A 215 15.69 -39.38 9.19
CA TYR A 215 16.38 -38.17 9.58
C TYR A 215 15.78 -37.49 10.81
N PRO A 216 15.86 -38.14 11.97
CA PRO A 216 15.32 -37.61 13.22
C PRO A 216 15.88 -36.24 13.58
N GLU A 217 17.07 -35.87 13.07
CA GLU A 217 17.71 -34.58 13.25
C GLU A 217 16.91 -33.40 12.64
N LEU A 218 15.94 -33.68 11.78
CA LEU A 218 15.06 -32.68 11.17
C LEU A 218 13.72 -32.54 11.91
N LEU A 219 13.53 -33.26 13.03
CA LEU A 219 12.32 -33.16 13.83
C LEU A 219 12.50 -32.11 14.91
N ASP A 220 11.67 -31.06 14.91
CA ASP A 220 11.78 -29.90 15.81
C ASP A 220 11.80 -30.28 17.30
N ASP A 221 11.16 -31.39 17.67
CA ASP A 221 11.03 -31.89 19.05
C ASP A 221 11.82 -33.19 19.32
N TYR A 222 12.70 -33.60 18.40
CA TYR A 222 13.48 -34.84 18.53
C TYR A 222 14.21 -34.96 19.86
N VAL A 223 14.77 -33.87 20.35
CA VAL A 223 15.51 -33.87 21.62
C VAL A 223 14.65 -34.30 22.79
N GLU A 224 13.37 -34.00 22.82
CA GLU A 224 12.43 -34.41 23.87
C GLU A 224 12.11 -35.90 23.83
N TYR A 225 12.16 -36.52 22.65
CA TYR A 225 11.82 -37.93 22.45
C TYR A 225 13.04 -38.83 22.27
N ARG A 226 14.23 -38.30 22.19
CA ARG A 226 15.44 -39.01 21.85
C ARG A 226 15.67 -40.25 22.71
N GLU A 227 15.64 -40.11 24.03
CA GLU A 227 15.86 -41.22 24.95
C GLU A 227 14.83 -42.35 24.77
N ILE A 228 13.57 -41.98 24.55
CA ILE A 228 12.50 -42.95 24.37
C ILE A 228 12.62 -43.65 23.02
N LEU A 229 12.94 -42.94 21.95
CA LEU A 229 13.14 -43.48 20.60
C LEU A 229 14.33 -44.44 20.56
N GLU A 230 15.50 -44.05 21.10
CA GLU A 230 16.69 -44.89 21.19
C GLU A 230 16.45 -46.15 22.04
N ALA A 231 15.68 -46.04 23.12
CA ALA A 231 15.31 -47.20 23.93
C ALA A 231 14.37 -48.18 23.20
N LYS A 232 13.48 -47.68 22.34
CA LYS A 232 12.59 -48.48 21.49
C LYS A 232 13.34 -49.10 20.31
N GLU A 233 14.32 -48.40 19.73
CA GLU A 233 15.21 -48.92 18.72
C GLU A 233 16.01 -50.11 19.22
N LYS A 234 16.66 -50.03 20.41
CA LYS A 234 17.35 -51.10 21.05
C LYS A 234 16.48 -52.34 21.31
N LYS A 235 15.17 -52.17 21.41
CA LYS A 235 14.17 -53.26 21.55
C LYS A 235 13.68 -53.77 20.17
N GLY A 236 14.22 -53.28 19.05
CA GLY A 236 13.85 -53.70 17.70
C GLY A 236 12.45 -53.26 17.25
N LYS A 237 11.81 -52.28 17.95
CA LYS A 237 10.45 -51.83 17.65
C LYS A 237 10.44 -50.73 16.58
N LEU A 238 11.56 -50.02 16.38
CA LEU A 238 11.72 -49.00 15.36
C LEU A 238 13.17 -48.94 14.89
N ASN A 239 13.41 -48.34 13.72
CA ASN A 239 14.71 -48.08 13.16
C ASN A 239 14.85 -46.56 12.96
N LEU A 240 15.90 -45.95 13.49
CA LEU A 240 16.27 -44.56 13.25
C LEU A 240 17.27 -44.49 12.13
N ILE A 241 16.93 -43.80 11.05
CA ILE A 241 17.82 -43.59 9.92
C ILE A 241 18.39 -42.18 10.04
N HIS A 242 19.61 -42.10 10.56
CA HIS A 242 20.28 -40.84 10.79
C HIS A 242 20.88 -40.27 9.50
N LEU A 243 20.96 -38.93 9.43
CA LEU A 243 21.72 -38.23 8.41
C LEU A 243 23.19 -38.65 8.55
N GLN A 244 23.69 -39.44 7.57
CA GLN A 244 25.08 -39.75 7.53
C GLN A 244 25.90 -38.50 7.21
N SER A 245 26.62 -37.97 8.19
CA SER A 245 27.71 -37.06 7.89
C SER A 245 28.83 -37.89 7.21
N ASP A 246 29.14 -37.57 5.97
CA ASP A 246 30.27 -38.16 5.29
C ASP A 246 31.58 -37.66 5.94
N ALA A 247 31.86 -38.19 7.15
CA ALA A 247 33.03 -37.83 7.93
C ALA A 247 34.37 -38.16 7.22
N LYS A 248 34.31 -38.85 6.09
CA LYS A 248 35.49 -39.18 5.26
C LYS A 248 35.67 -38.25 4.04
N ASN A 249 34.70 -37.43 3.65
CA ASN A 249 34.75 -36.44 2.56
C ASN A 249 34.52 -35.01 3.06
N SER A 250 35.20 -34.63 4.15
CA SER A 250 35.05 -33.33 4.79
C SER A 250 35.54 -32.13 3.95
N GLU A 251 35.98 -32.35 2.71
CA GLU A 251 36.51 -31.28 1.84
C GLU A 251 35.54 -30.81 0.75
N GLN A 252 34.41 -31.49 0.49
CA GLN A 252 33.45 -30.98 -0.48
C GLN A 252 32.49 -30.01 0.18
N LYS A 253 32.86 -28.75 0.22
CA LYS A 253 31.96 -27.67 0.62
C LYS A 253 30.79 -27.58 -0.37
N ILE A 254 29.60 -27.47 0.14
CA ILE A 254 28.39 -27.24 -0.66
C ILE A 254 28.46 -25.82 -1.23
N CYS A 255 28.40 -25.72 -2.57
CA CYS A 255 28.51 -24.44 -3.25
C CYS A 255 27.19 -23.71 -3.28
N ALA A 256 27.23 -22.39 -3.10
CA ALA A 256 26.08 -21.50 -3.29
C ALA A 256 26.43 -20.40 -4.31
N SER A 257 25.50 -20.09 -5.21
CA SER A 257 25.61 -18.95 -6.13
C SER A 257 25.48 -17.65 -5.35
N TYR A 258 26.37 -16.69 -5.56
CA TYR A 258 26.41 -15.43 -4.82
C TYR A 258 26.11 -14.25 -5.73
N TYR A 259 25.04 -13.50 -5.42
CA TYR A 259 24.53 -12.40 -6.23
C TYR A 259 24.64 -11.06 -5.50
N THR A 260 24.72 -9.95 -6.26
CA THR A 260 24.81 -8.59 -5.70
C THR A 260 23.54 -8.18 -4.97
N SER A 261 22.38 -8.61 -5.46
CA SER A 261 21.09 -8.22 -4.90
C SER A 261 20.06 -9.35 -4.96
N MET A 262 19.07 -9.27 -4.08
CA MET A 262 17.90 -10.16 -4.11
C MET A 262 17.25 -10.21 -5.50
N ARG A 263 17.19 -9.07 -6.20
CA ARG A 263 16.61 -9.01 -7.55
C ARG A 263 17.42 -9.84 -8.55
N ALA A 264 18.74 -9.77 -8.49
CA ALA A 264 19.63 -10.59 -9.33
C ALA A 264 19.46 -12.09 -9.01
N GLU A 265 19.43 -12.46 -7.72
CA GLU A 265 19.18 -13.82 -7.27
C GLU A 265 17.87 -14.39 -7.82
N LEU A 266 16.75 -13.67 -7.65
CA LEU A 266 15.44 -14.12 -8.08
C LEU A 266 15.34 -14.25 -9.61
N ARG A 267 15.88 -13.27 -10.34
CA ARG A 267 15.93 -13.29 -11.80
C ARG A 267 16.74 -14.46 -12.33
N MET A 268 17.94 -14.65 -11.80
CA MET A 268 18.80 -15.76 -12.23
C MET A 268 18.21 -17.12 -11.87
N THR A 269 17.51 -17.22 -10.75
CA THR A 269 16.75 -18.42 -10.40
C THR A 269 15.64 -18.70 -11.41
N ALA A 270 14.86 -17.70 -11.80
CA ALA A 270 13.82 -17.85 -12.82
C ALA A 270 14.40 -18.29 -14.17
N LEU A 271 15.53 -17.72 -14.59
CA LEU A 271 16.23 -18.13 -15.82
C LEU A 271 16.75 -19.57 -15.75
N LYS A 272 17.32 -19.97 -14.60
CA LYS A 272 17.75 -21.36 -14.37
C LYS A 272 16.57 -22.33 -14.45
N ILE A 273 15.44 -21.98 -13.88
CA ILE A 273 14.21 -22.77 -13.93
C ILE A 273 13.71 -22.92 -15.38
N LEU A 274 13.70 -21.83 -16.16
CA LEU A 274 13.38 -21.89 -17.59
C LEU A 274 14.30 -22.83 -18.35
N ARG A 275 15.60 -22.75 -18.10
CA ARG A 275 16.61 -23.61 -18.74
C ARG A 275 16.41 -25.07 -18.38
N GLU A 276 16.13 -25.40 -17.12
CA GLU A 276 15.84 -26.76 -16.67
C GLU A 276 14.59 -27.31 -17.35
N ASN A 277 13.53 -26.52 -17.45
CA ASN A 277 12.31 -26.92 -18.15
C ASN A 277 12.54 -27.09 -19.66
N ALA A 278 13.29 -26.20 -20.30
CA ALA A 278 13.70 -26.34 -21.70
C ALA A 278 14.56 -27.59 -21.91
N GLY A 279 15.33 -28.02 -20.92
CA GLY A 279 16.07 -29.27 -20.88
C GLY A 279 15.22 -30.51 -20.67
N GLY A 280 13.90 -30.35 -20.48
CA GLY A 280 12.92 -31.45 -20.39
C GLY A 280 12.52 -31.84 -18.96
N ILE A 281 12.88 -31.03 -17.94
CA ILE A 281 12.41 -31.23 -16.56
C ILE A 281 11.00 -30.63 -16.43
N PRO A 282 9.96 -31.39 -16.10
CA PRO A 282 8.61 -30.87 -15.91
C PRO A 282 8.55 -29.86 -14.76
N TRP A 283 7.63 -28.87 -14.85
CA TRP A 283 7.44 -27.84 -13.83
C TRP A 283 7.19 -28.39 -12.42
N ASN A 284 6.40 -29.45 -12.30
CA ASN A 284 6.09 -30.09 -11.03
C ASN A 284 7.30 -30.87 -10.41
N CYS A 285 8.38 -31.05 -11.15
CA CYS A 285 9.63 -31.65 -10.67
C CYS A 285 10.62 -30.58 -10.19
N ILE A 286 10.24 -29.29 -10.19
CA ILE A 286 11.06 -28.16 -9.76
C ILE A 286 10.39 -27.50 -8.57
N ALA A 287 11.20 -27.14 -7.57
CA ALA A 287 10.73 -26.40 -6.42
C ALA A 287 11.67 -25.26 -6.04
N ILE A 288 11.10 -24.23 -5.41
CA ILE A 288 11.80 -23.13 -4.78
C ILE A 288 11.54 -23.23 -3.28
N SER A 289 12.60 -23.17 -2.46
CA SER A 289 12.52 -23.21 -1.01
C SER A 289 13.03 -21.89 -0.43
N VAL A 290 12.23 -21.25 0.41
CA VAL A 290 12.50 -19.89 0.91
C VAL A 290 12.45 -19.86 2.43
N PRO A 291 13.52 -19.40 3.11
CA PRO A 291 13.58 -19.36 4.57
C PRO A 291 12.55 -18.42 5.20
N LYS A 292 12.51 -17.18 4.77
CA LYS A 292 11.54 -16.16 5.23
C LYS A 292 10.47 -15.96 4.18
N ILE A 293 9.65 -16.96 3.99
CA ILE A 293 8.73 -17.03 2.85
C ILE A 293 7.75 -15.85 2.81
N GLU A 294 7.28 -15.36 3.94
CA GLU A 294 6.31 -14.26 4.02
C GLU A 294 6.87 -12.98 3.38
N ASP A 295 8.17 -12.72 3.56
CA ASP A 295 8.83 -11.53 3.04
C ASP A 295 9.21 -11.69 1.56
N TYR A 296 9.66 -12.88 1.16
CA TYR A 296 10.17 -13.15 -0.19
C TYR A 296 9.09 -13.51 -1.22
N LEU A 297 7.99 -14.12 -0.78
CA LEU A 297 6.96 -14.68 -1.66
C LEU A 297 6.44 -13.69 -2.72
N PRO A 298 6.10 -12.44 -2.40
CA PRO A 298 5.59 -11.49 -3.39
C PRO A 298 6.58 -11.24 -4.54
N TYR A 299 7.86 -11.23 -4.23
CA TYR A 299 8.93 -10.99 -5.21
C TYR A 299 9.22 -12.23 -6.05
N VAL A 300 9.22 -13.42 -5.43
CA VAL A 300 9.33 -14.70 -6.15
C VAL A 300 8.19 -14.87 -7.13
N GLU A 301 6.95 -14.67 -6.68
CA GLU A 301 5.77 -14.76 -7.55
C GLU A 301 5.83 -13.74 -8.69
N ARG A 302 6.27 -12.52 -8.42
CA ARG A 302 6.42 -11.47 -9.45
C ARG A 302 7.40 -11.90 -10.54
N GLU A 303 8.60 -12.39 -10.16
CA GLU A 303 9.59 -12.82 -11.14
C GLU A 303 9.11 -14.04 -11.95
N LEU A 304 8.48 -15.02 -11.30
CA LEU A 304 7.92 -16.17 -12.01
C LEU A 304 6.82 -15.77 -13.01
N ARG A 305 5.95 -14.82 -12.64
CA ARG A 305 4.93 -14.27 -13.56
C ARG A 305 5.56 -13.50 -14.72
N LEU A 306 6.63 -12.75 -14.45
CA LEU A 306 7.33 -11.99 -15.50
C LEU A 306 7.84 -12.89 -16.61
N TYR A 307 8.30 -14.11 -16.25
CA TYR A 307 8.80 -15.12 -17.19
C TYR A 307 7.78 -16.18 -17.62
N ASP A 308 6.49 -15.98 -17.30
CA ASP A 308 5.40 -16.93 -17.59
C ASP A 308 5.65 -18.35 -17.03
N ILE A 309 6.38 -18.45 -15.92
CA ILE A 309 6.60 -19.72 -15.24
C ILE A 309 5.38 -20.06 -14.39
N PRO A 310 4.69 -21.18 -14.65
CA PRO A 310 3.58 -21.61 -13.82
C PRO A 310 4.10 -22.02 -12.44
N PHE A 311 3.43 -21.59 -11.37
CA PHE A 311 3.85 -21.90 -10.01
C PHE A 311 2.67 -22.16 -9.08
N VAL A 312 2.97 -22.90 -8.00
CA VAL A 312 2.03 -23.22 -6.92
C VAL A 312 2.68 -22.88 -5.59
N THR A 313 2.08 -21.94 -4.87
CA THR A 313 2.55 -21.58 -3.53
C THR A 313 2.05 -22.62 -2.51
N ARG A 314 2.98 -23.26 -1.82
CA ARG A 314 2.73 -24.27 -0.78
C ARG A 314 2.89 -23.69 0.64
N ALA A 315 3.05 -22.37 0.75
CA ALA A 315 3.04 -21.69 2.02
C ALA A 315 1.61 -21.35 2.42
N GLY A 316 1.30 -21.53 3.69
CA GLY A 316 0.10 -20.97 4.26
C GLY A 316 0.19 -19.45 4.35
N THR A 317 -0.84 -18.74 3.91
CA THR A 317 -1.03 -17.33 4.17
C THR A 317 -1.94 -17.15 5.39
N MET A 318 -1.85 -16.00 6.05
CA MET A 318 -2.73 -15.76 7.21
C MET A 318 -4.13 -15.44 6.73
N LEU A 319 -5.12 -16.17 7.21
CA LEU A 319 -6.51 -16.14 6.77
C LEU A 319 -7.10 -14.70 6.76
N GLY A 320 -6.92 -13.96 7.86
CA GLY A 320 -7.42 -12.59 8.00
C GLY A 320 -6.59 -11.52 7.27
N LYS A 321 -5.42 -11.89 6.74
CA LYS A 321 -4.51 -10.98 6.01
C LYS A 321 -4.52 -11.22 4.50
N THR A 322 -5.35 -12.14 4.01
CA THR A 322 -5.35 -12.58 2.61
C THR A 322 -6.71 -12.40 1.97
N GLY A 323 -6.74 -11.86 0.76
CA GLY A 323 -7.93 -11.77 -0.08
C GLY A 323 -9.15 -11.22 0.66
N ALA A 324 -10.29 -11.89 0.54
CA ALA A 324 -11.54 -11.47 1.18
C ALA A 324 -11.50 -11.46 2.73
N GLY A 325 -10.53 -12.13 3.35
CA GLY A 325 -10.36 -12.11 4.81
C GLY A 325 -9.98 -10.75 5.37
N LEU A 326 -9.34 -9.90 4.56
CA LEU A 326 -8.99 -8.51 4.92
C LEU A 326 -10.21 -7.66 5.32
N VAL A 327 -11.42 -8.05 4.91
CA VAL A 327 -12.65 -7.32 5.21
C VAL A 327 -12.80 -7.02 6.71
N PHE A 328 -12.48 -7.99 7.56
CA PHE A 328 -12.62 -7.84 9.01
C PHE A 328 -11.63 -6.82 9.59
N ARG A 329 -10.38 -6.80 9.11
CA ARG A 329 -9.39 -5.78 9.51
C ARG A 329 -9.81 -4.39 9.04
N LYS A 330 -10.32 -4.27 7.83
CA LYS A 330 -10.79 -2.99 7.31
C LYS A 330 -12.02 -2.46 8.04
N MET A 331 -12.91 -3.36 8.49
CA MET A 331 -14.01 -2.98 9.39
C MET A 331 -13.49 -2.41 10.70
N GLN A 332 -12.51 -3.07 11.32
CA GLN A 332 -11.89 -2.59 12.56
C GLN A 332 -11.25 -1.22 12.36
N ASN A 333 -10.50 -1.05 11.28
CA ASN A 333 -9.85 0.22 10.96
C ASN A 333 -10.87 1.35 10.75
N CYS A 334 -11.98 1.09 10.06
CA CYS A 334 -13.06 2.07 9.91
C CYS A 334 -13.69 2.42 11.26
N PHE A 335 -13.92 1.43 12.10
CA PHE A 335 -14.49 1.63 13.43
C PHE A 335 -13.58 2.45 14.34
N GLU A 336 -12.29 2.10 14.44
CA GLU A 336 -11.30 2.76 15.29
C GLU A 336 -11.02 4.20 14.87
N SER A 337 -11.02 4.44 13.56
CA SER A 337 -10.79 5.78 12.99
C SER A 337 -12.05 6.66 12.98
N ALA A 338 -13.16 6.20 13.57
CA ALA A 338 -14.45 6.85 13.48
C ALA A 338 -14.90 7.14 12.03
N PHE A 339 -14.62 6.19 11.12
CA PHE A 339 -14.92 6.27 9.68
C PHE A 339 -14.18 7.40 8.96
N ALA A 340 -12.92 7.65 9.32
CA ALA A 340 -12.08 8.56 8.57
C ALA A 340 -12.00 8.17 7.09
N PHE A 341 -11.97 9.18 6.21
CA PHE A 341 -11.99 9.00 4.75
C PHE A 341 -10.95 7.99 4.25
N SER A 342 -9.71 8.05 4.75
CA SER A 342 -8.64 7.14 4.32
C SER A 342 -8.99 5.67 4.56
N GLN A 343 -9.64 5.35 5.67
CA GLN A 343 -10.04 3.99 6.02
C GLN A 343 -11.28 3.55 5.25
N VAL A 344 -12.28 4.43 5.11
CA VAL A 344 -13.46 4.17 4.27
C VAL A 344 -13.04 3.93 2.82
N ARG A 345 -12.13 4.75 2.28
CA ARG A 345 -11.55 4.57 0.94
C ARG A 345 -10.85 3.22 0.80
N SER A 346 -9.95 2.91 1.74
CA SER A 346 -9.21 1.63 1.73
C SER A 346 -10.14 0.42 1.76
N PHE A 347 -11.27 0.53 2.47
CA PHE A 347 -12.27 -0.52 2.57
C PHE A 347 -13.12 -0.61 1.30
N ALA A 348 -13.66 0.52 0.84
CA ALA A 348 -14.59 0.58 -0.28
C ALA A 348 -13.96 0.18 -1.62
N LEU A 349 -12.67 0.54 -1.83
CA LEU A 349 -11.96 0.26 -3.09
C LEU A 349 -11.19 -1.07 -3.09
N ASP A 350 -11.32 -1.89 -2.05
CA ASP A 350 -10.65 -3.19 -2.04
C ASP A 350 -11.34 -4.15 -3.00
N HIS A 351 -10.65 -4.50 -4.07
CA HIS A 351 -11.11 -5.43 -5.10
C HIS A 351 -11.18 -6.89 -4.61
N ASN A 352 -10.56 -7.23 -3.49
CA ASN A 352 -10.67 -8.56 -2.89
C ASN A 352 -11.99 -8.74 -2.14
N VAL A 353 -12.66 -7.66 -1.77
CA VAL A 353 -13.96 -7.70 -1.12
C VAL A 353 -15.05 -7.87 -2.18
N PRO A 354 -15.87 -8.91 -2.10
CA PRO A 354 -16.86 -9.22 -3.15
C PRO A 354 -18.10 -8.31 -3.05
N TRP A 355 -17.92 -7.03 -3.29
CA TRP A 355 -18.99 -6.02 -3.19
C TRP A 355 -20.14 -6.27 -4.18
N LYS A 356 -21.37 -6.17 -3.70
CA LYS A 356 -22.57 -6.21 -4.54
C LYS A 356 -22.71 -4.98 -5.43
N ASN A 357 -22.29 -3.83 -4.94
CA ASN A 357 -22.32 -2.56 -5.66
C ASN A 357 -20.97 -1.84 -5.63
N PRO A 358 -19.98 -2.29 -6.42
CA PRO A 358 -18.67 -1.65 -6.46
C PRO A 358 -18.72 -0.21 -7.03
N ALA A 359 -19.64 0.08 -7.95
CA ALA A 359 -19.82 1.43 -8.48
C ALA A 359 -20.33 2.40 -7.41
N GLY A 360 -21.25 1.95 -6.53
CA GLY A 360 -21.71 2.72 -5.37
C GLY A 360 -20.57 3.01 -4.39
N MET A 361 -19.67 2.05 -4.18
CA MET A 361 -18.46 2.24 -3.36
C MET A 361 -17.52 3.28 -3.95
N GLN A 362 -17.26 3.24 -5.25
CA GLN A 362 -16.44 4.24 -5.95
C GLN A 362 -17.07 5.63 -5.86
N THR A 363 -18.38 5.72 -6.04
CA THR A 363 -19.13 6.99 -5.91
C THR A 363 -19.04 7.55 -4.49
N LEU A 364 -19.17 6.70 -3.48
CA LEU A 364 -19.01 7.12 -2.07
C LEU A 364 -17.62 7.71 -1.82
N VAL A 365 -16.59 7.04 -2.29
CA VAL A 365 -15.19 7.51 -2.13
C VAL A 365 -14.98 8.84 -2.86
N ARG A 366 -15.47 8.98 -4.10
CA ARG A 366 -15.36 10.23 -4.84
C ARG A 366 -16.05 11.38 -4.12
N LEU A 367 -17.29 11.19 -3.70
CA LEU A 367 -18.05 12.21 -2.95
C LEU A 367 -17.37 12.55 -1.62
N GLY A 368 -16.84 11.57 -0.90
CA GLY A 368 -16.10 11.80 0.34
C GLY A 368 -14.83 12.64 0.16
N SER A 369 -14.14 12.48 -0.98
CA SER A 369 -13.00 13.31 -1.34
C SER A 369 -13.44 14.73 -1.71
N GLU A 370 -14.43 14.86 -2.58
CA GLU A 370 -14.97 16.17 -3.02
C GLU A 370 -15.52 16.99 -1.85
N LEU A 371 -16.24 16.35 -0.93
CA LEU A 371 -16.82 16.98 0.26
C LEU A 371 -15.85 17.03 1.45
N LYS A 372 -14.61 16.58 1.29
CA LYS A 372 -13.59 16.57 2.36
C LYS A 372 -14.05 15.87 3.65
N CYS A 373 -14.73 14.72 3.55
CA CYS A 373 -15.20 13.94 4.69
C CYS A 373 -14.07 13.23 5.44
N PHE A 374 -12.98 13.93 5.79
CA PHE A 374 -11.73 13.33 6.23
C PHE A 374 -11.79 12.72 7.63
N CYS A 375 -12.44 13.40 8.56
CA CYS A 375 -12.59 12.92 9.94
C CYS A 375 -13.83 13.53 10.59
N GLN A 376 -14.30 12.91 11.66
CA GLN A 376 -15.26 13.55 12.54
C GLN A 376 -14.60 14.73 13.27
N TYR A 377 -15.35 15.77 13.54
CA TYR A 377 -14.88 16.97 14.21
C TYR A 377 -15.89 17.50 15.21
N THR A 378 -15.42 18.32 16.14
CA THR A 378 -16.31 19.03 17.08
C THR A 378 -16.55 20.43 16.53
N ASP A 379 -17.81 20.79 16.33
CA ASP A 379 -18.20 22.11 15.82
C ASP A 379 -18.08 23.21 16.91
N SER A 380 -18.33 24.46 16.51
CA SER A 380 -18.30 25.62 17.40
C SER A 380 -19.31 25.56 18.57
N ASN A 381 -20.27 24.62 18.52
CA ASN A 381 -21.26 24.37 19.60
C ASN A 381 -20.89 23.15 20.44
N GLU A 382 -19.62 22.70 20.38
CA GLU A 382 -19.10 21.50 21.06
C GLU A 382 -19.80 20.19 20.69
N LYS A 383 -20.50 20.15 19.55
CA LYS A 383 -21.17 18.95 19.06
C LYS A 383 -20.28 18.16 18.10
N LEU A 384 -20.18 16.84 18.35
CA LEU A 384 -19.50 15.93 17.43
C LEU A 384 -20.29 15.80 16.12
N VAL A 385 -19.64 16.10 15.01
CA VAL A 385 -20.21 16.09 13.66
C VAL A 385 -19.54 15.00 12.84
N ASP A 386 -20.36 14.19 12.18
CA ASP A 386 -19.92 13.26 11.13
C ASP A 386 -20.14 13.94 9.77
N PRO A 387 -19.06 14.34 9.06
CA PRO A 387 -19.19 15.07 7.79
C PRO A 387 -19.86 14.22 6.72
N TRP A 388 -19.69 12.90 6.71
CA TRP A 388 -20.39 12.03 5.77
C TRP A 388 -21.92 12.12 5.88
N LEU A 389 -22.43 12.20 7.10
CA LEU A 389 -23.88 12.31 7.32
C LEU A 389 -24.40 13.73 7.10
N LYS A 390 -23.55 14.73 7.34
CA LYS A 390 -23.93 16.14 7.20
C LYS A 390 -23.85 16.61 5.75
N ASP A 391 -22.77 16.28 5.05
CA ASP A 391 -22.45 16.90 3.77
C ASP A 391 -22.95 16.10 2.55
N LEU A 392 -23.08 14.76 2.63
CA LEU A 392 -23.63 13.97 1.53
C LEU A 392 -25.02 14.43 1.05
N PRO A 393 -25.98 14.84 1.91
CA PRO A 393 -27.25 15.36 1.46
C PRO A 393 -27.14 16.68 0.68
N GLU A 394 -26.13 17.49 0.96
CA GLU A 394 -25.88 18.76 0.30
C GLU A 394 -25.25 18.59 -1.10
N ALA A 395 -24.74 17.40 -1.41
CA ALA A 395 -24.15 17.06 -2.70
C ALA A 395 -25.14 17.09 -3.90
N LYS A 396 -26.42 17.44 -3.65
CA LYS A 396 -27.45 17.65 -4.70
C LYS A 396 -27.01 18.53 -5.85
N LYS A 397 -26.12 19.49 -5.60
CA LYS A 397 -25.61 20.43 -6.59
C LYS A 397 -24.73 19.80 -7.66
N PHE A 398 -24.21 18.57 -7.44
CA PHE A 398 -23.35 17.87 -8.40
C PHE A 398 -24.13 17.07 -9.46
N GLN A 399 -25.46 17.18 -9.52
CA GLN A 399 -26.33 16.49 -10.47
C GLN A 399 -26.04 14.99 -10.61
N ASN A 400 -25.67 14.32 -9.53
CA ASN A 400 -25.33 12.90 -9.55
C ASN A 400 -26.51 12.08 -9.08
N GLU A 401 -27.07 11.25 -9.95
CA GLU A 401 -28.21 10.37 -9.65
C GLU A 401 -27.96 9.43 -8.47
N PHE A 402 -26.68 9.14 -8.18
CA PHE A 402 -26.25 8.20 -7.14
C PHE A 402 -26.06 8.80 -5.75
N TYR A 403 -26.23 10.09 -5.52
CA TYR A 403 -25.90 10.69 -4.23
C TYR A 403 -26.83 10.25 -3.09
N PHE A 404 -28.11 10.05 -3.36
CA PHE A 404 -29.06 9.55 -2.36
C PHE A 404 -28.70 8.12 -1.93
N GLU A 405 -28.32 7.29 -2.88
CA GLU A 405 -27.87 5.93 -2.62
C GLU A 405 -26.60 5.92 -1.78
N ALA A 406 -25.67 6.83 -2.03
CA ALA A 406 -24.41 6.92 -1.31
C ALA A 406 -24.61 7.25 0.18
N GLN A 407 -25.52 8.15 0.54
CA GLN A 407 -25.81 8.47 1.94
C GLN A 407 -26.44 7.29 2.69
N GLU A 408 -27.47 6.68 2.12
CA GLU A 408 -28.11 5.53 2.74
C GLU A 408 -27.15 4.34 2.83
N PHE A 409 -26.36 4.14 1.79
CA PHE A 409 -25.33 3.14 1.76
C PHE A 409 -24.28 3.35 2.86
N TYR A 410 -23.80 4.59 3.06
CA TYR A 410 -22.89 4.92 4.14
C TYR A 410 -23.50 4.66 5.53
N LYS A 411 -24.76 5.08 5.75
CA LYS A 411 -25.48 4.80 7.00
C LYS A 411 -25.56 3.30 7.29
N GLN A 412 -25.94 2.52 6.29
CA GLN A 412 -26.03 1.06 6.42
C GLN A 412 -24.68 0.44 6.69
N LEU A 413 -23.64 0.87 5.97
CA LEU A 413 -22.27 0.41 6.17
C LEU A 413 -21.78 0.72 7.59
N LYS A 414 -21.93 1.98 8.03
CA LYS A 414 -21.52 2.42 9.37
C LYS A 414 -22.25 1.66 10.46
N ASN A 415 -23.57 1.49 10.34
CA ASN A 415 -24.38 0.79 11.32
C ASN A 415 -24.01 -0.69 11.40
N SER A 416 -23.80 -1.35 10.26
CA SER A 416 -23.45 -2.77 10.21
C SER A 416 -22.04 -3.02 10.75
N VAL A 417 -21.05 -2.19 10.40
CA VAL A 417 -19.70 -2.26 10.95
C VAL A 417 -19.71 -2.03 12.47
N ASN A 418 -20.42 -1.00 12.94
CA ASN A 418 -20.57 -0.74 14.38
C ASN A 418 -21.21 -1.91 15.13
N ALA A 419 -22.24 -2.52 14.56
CA ALA A 419 -22.94 -3.67 15.17
C ALA A 419 -22.00 -4.88 15.32
N ILE A 420 -21.13 -5.11 14.34
CA ILE A 420 -20.14 -6.20 14.38
C ILE A 420 -19.00 -5.87 15.35
N CYS A 421 -18.38 -4.71 15.24
CA CYS A 421 -17.22 -4.34 16.07
C CYS A 421 -17.56 -4.15 17.55
N LYS A 422 -18.79 -3.68 17.87
CA LYS A 422 -19.29 -3.50 19.25
C LYS A 422 -20.01 -4.73 19.81
N ALA A 423 -20.03 -5.84 19.09
CA ALA A 423 -20.72 -7.05 19.54
C ALA A 423 -20.14 -7.56 20.87
N LYS A 424 -21.00 -7.93 21.78
CA LYS A 424 -20.63 -8.38 23.15
C LYS A 424 -20.57 -9.90 23.30
N SER A 425 -20.63 -10.63 22.20
CA SER A 425 -20.48 -12.08 22.14
C SER A 425 -20.08 -12.52 20.74
N PHE A 426 -19.43 -13.67 20.62
CA PHE A 426 -19.11 -14.24 19.31
C PHE A 426 -20.36 -14.60 18.52
N SER A 427 -21.40 -15.07 19.23
CA SER A 427 -22.71 -15.33 18.62
C SER A 427 -23.34 -14.07 18.01
N ALA A 428 -23.21 -12.90 18.65
CA ALA A 428 -23.70 -11.63 18.12
C ALA A 428 -22.92 -11.18 16.87
N ILE A 429 -21.60 -11.39 16.82
CA ILE A 429 -20.80 -11.12 15.62
C ILE A 429 -21.34 -11.94 14.44
N LYS A 430 -21.56 -13.24 14.63
CA LYS A 430 -22.08 -14.11 13.58
C LYS A 430 -23.45 -13.70 13.10
N ASN A 431 -24.37 -13.35 13.99
CA ASN A 431 -25.73 -12.91 13.64
C ASN A 431 -25.71 -11.60 12.84
N ASN A 432 -24.84 -10.65 13.22
CA ASN A 432 -24.66 -9.41 12.48
C ASN A 432 -23.96 -9.61 11.12
N TRP A 433 -23.24 -10.70 10.94
CA TRP A 433 -22.57 -11.04 9.69
C TRP A 433 -23.49 -11.79 8.71
N ILE A 434 -24.11 -12.93 9.14
CA ILE A 434 -24.85 -13.87 8.26
C ILE A 434 -26.36 -13.63 8.24
N GLY A 435 -26.93 -12.91 9.22
CA GLY A 435 -28.38 -12.72 9.32
C GLY A 435 -29.01 -12.16 8.05
N ALA A 436 -30.33 -12.30 7.87
CA ALA A 436 -31.05 -11.75 6.72
C ALA A 436 -30.79 -10.24 6.54
N GLU A 437 -30.61 -9.53 7.66
CA GLU A 437 -30.19 -8.12 7.74
C GLU A 437 -28.67 -8.00 8.03
N GLY A 438 -27.91 -9.07 7.88
CA GLY A 438 -26.48 -9.12 8.15
C GLY A 438 -25.65 -8.41 7.10
N PHE A 439 -24.38 -8.20 7.43
CA PHE A 439 -23.42 -7.52 6.55
C PHE A 439 -23.28 -8.23 5.19
N GLU A 440 -23.13 -9.56 5.22
CA GLU A 440 -22.95 -10.37 3.99
C GLU A 440 -24.14 -10.19 3.03
N ALA A 441 -25.38 -10.27 3.54
CA ALA A 441 -26.58 -10.15 2.72
C ALA A 441 -26.76 -8.73 2.13
N LYS A 442 -26.36 -7.69 2.86
CA LYS A 442 -26.48 -6.29 2.43
C LYS A 442 -25.46 -5.88 1.40
N PHE A 443 -24.20 -6.29 1.58
CA PHE A 443 -23.07 -5.69 0.87
C PHE A 443 -22.37 -6.62 -0.10
N PHE A 444 -22.51 -7.96 0.01
CA PHE A 444 -21.81 -8.92 -0.84
C PHE A 444 -22.70 -9.48 -1.95
N ILE A 445 -22.05 -9.84 -3.04
CA ILE A 445 -22.70 -10.63 -4.09
C ILE A 445 -23.13 -12.00 -3.54
N GLU A 446 -24.10 -12.62 -4.18
CA GLU A 446 -24.56 -13.95 -3.77
C GLU A 446 -23.42 -14.97 -3.83
N LYS A 447 -23.39 -15.90 -2.88
CA LYS A 447 -22.34 -16.95 -2.77
C LYS A 447 -22.12 -17.73 -4.05
N LYS A 448 -23.19 -17.94 -4.84
CA LYS A 448 -23.08 -18.64 -6.15
C LYS A 448 -22.29 -17.85 -7.20
N SER A 449 -22.31 -16.53 -7.10
CA SER A 449 -21.63 -15.63 -8.04
C SER A 449 -20.28 -15.15 -7.49
N MET A 450 -19.98 -15.47 -6.24
CA MET A 450 -18.74 -15.08 -5.57
C MET A 450 -17.56 -15.89 -6.11
N PRO A 451 -16.38 -15.27 -6.34
CA PRO A 451 -15.16 -16.02 -6.65
C PRO A 451 -14.90 -17.11 -5.60
N GLN A 452 -14.58 -18.31 -6.07
CA GLN A 452 -14.46 -19.47 -5.18
C GLN A 452 -13.45 -19.28 -4.07
N ASN A 453 -12.33 -18.63 -4.36
CA ASN A 453 -11.32 -18.29 -3.35
C ASN A 453 -11.90 -17.38 -2.26
N ALA A 454 -12.61 -16.31 -2.62
CA ALA A 454 -13.23 -15.40 -1.66
C ALA A 454 -14.24 -16.14 -0.77
N ASN A 455 -15.09 -16.98 -1.37
CA ASN A 455 -16.05 -17.80 -0.62
C ASN A 455 -15.36 -18.77 0.34
N ASN A 456 -14.28 -19.42 -0.10
CA ASN A 456 -13.51 -20.34 0.73
C ASN A 456 -12.88 -19.64 1.93
N ILE A 457 -12.26 -18.47 1.72
CA ILE A 457 -11.63 -17.68 2.79
C ILE A 457 -12.69 -17.23 3.81
N LEU A 458 -13.80 -16.62 3.34
CA LEU A 458 -14.85 -16.14 4.23
C LEU A 458 -15.50 -17.31 5.02
N SER A 459 -15.75 -18.45 4.36
CA SER A 459 -16.29 -19.63 5.02
C SER A 459 -15.35 -20.16 6.10
N ARG A 460 -14.03 -20.11 5.89
CA ARG A 460 -13.03 -20.47 6.90
C ARG A 460 -13.01 -19.48 8.07
N CYS A 461 -13.15 -18.16 7.80
CA CYS A 461 -13.28 -17.16 8.87
C CYS A 461 -14.51 -17.44 9.74
N ILE A 462 -15.65 -17.75 9.12
CA ILE A 462 -16.87 -18.07 9.85
C ILE A 462 -16.75 -19.40 10.63
N LYS A 463 -16.05 -20.38 10.08
CA LYS A 463 -15.77 -21.62 10.82
C LYS A 463 -14.96 -21.33 12.09
N LYS A 464 -13.97 -20.44 12.04
CA LYS A 464 -13.25 -20.01 13.24
C LYS A 464 -14.15 -19.30 14.24
N LEU A 465 -15.08 -18.50 13.78
CA LEU A 465 -16.09 -17.89 14.64
C LEU A 465 -17.01 -18.95 15.28
N ASP A 466 -17.37 -20.02 14.56
CA ASP A 466 -18.15 -21.14 15.12
C ASP A 466 -17.38 -21.89 16.21
N GLU A 467 -16.09 -22.07 16.04
CA GLU A 467 -15.22 -22.67 17.07
C GLU A 467 -15.23 -21.80 18.35
N LEU A 468 -15.14 -20.46 18.19
CA LEU A 468 -15.22 -19.51 19.31
C LEU A 468 -16.60 -19.53 19.99
N ILE A 469 -17.69 -19.60 19.23
CA ILE A 469 -19.06 -19.70 19.76
C ILE A 469 -19.24 -21.01 20.56
N ALA A 470 -18.66 -22.10 20.11
CA ALA A 470 -18.69 -23.33 20.84
C ALA A 470 -17.99 -23.23 22.21
N LEU A 471 -16.82 -22.59 22.23
CA LEU A 471 -16.08 -22.31 23.46
C LEU A 471 -16.80 -21.29 24.36
N GLU A 472 -17.43 -20.26 23.81
CA GLU A 472 -18.25 -19.30 24.55
C GLU A 472 -19.42 -19.97 25.30
N LYS A 473 -20.04 -20.98 24.71
CA LYS A 473 -21.11 -21.77 25.34
C LYS A 473 -20.58 -22.66 26.45
N GLU A 474 -19.40 -23.24 26.27
CA GLU A 474 -18.83 -24.22 27.21
C GLU A 474 -18.09 -23.52 28.37
N PHE A 475 -17.42 -22.38 28.11
CA PHE A 475 -16.62 -21.61 29.07
C PHE A 475 -17.03 -20.13 29.12
N PRO A 476 -18.27 -19.82 29.49
CA PRO A 476 -18.80 -18.44 29.45
C PRO A 476 -18.02 -17.50 30.37
N GLU A 477 -17.42 -18.00 31.44
CA GLU A 477 -16.60 -17.24 32.39
C GLU A 477 -15.29 -16.67 31.75
N LEU A 478 -14.80 -17.30 30.70
CA LEU A 478 -13.63 -16.79 29.96
C LEU A 478 -13.97 -15.78 28.88
N CYS A 479 -15.26 -15.64 28.55
CA CYS A 479 -15.78 -14.79 27.50
C CYS A 479 -16.59 -13.61 28.09
N GLY A 480 -16.14 -13.03 29.22
CA GLY A 480 -16.82 -11.93 29.93
C GLY A 480 -16.81 -10.61 29.14
N LYS A 481 -17.42 -9.57 29.72
CA LYS A 481 -17.61 -8.24 29.11
C LYS A 481 -16.31 -7.49 28.77
N GLU A 482 -15.22 -7.91 29.38
CA GLU A 482 -13.88 -7.30 29.26
C GLU A 482 -13.12 -7.76 28.02
N ILE A 483 -13.62 -8.80 27.35
CA ILE A 483 -13.08 -9.25 26.09
C ILE A 483 -13.68 -8.44 24.96
N SER A 484 -12.87 -7.75 24.19
CA SER A 484 -13.26 -7.24 22.87
C SER A 484 -13.42 -8.46 21.93
N HIS A 485 -14.64 -8.97 21.82
CA HIS A 485 -14.91 -10.21 21.07
C HIS A 485 -14.51 -10.12 19.61
N PHE A 486 -14.80 -8.97 18.98
CA PHE A 486 -14.43 -8.78 17.57
C PHE A 486 -12.92 -8.71 17.39
N GLU A 487 -12.21 -7.99 18.24
CA GLU A 487 -10.75 -7.92 18.19
C GLU A 487 -10.09 -9.29 18.44
N PHE A 488 -10.64 -10.09 19.38
CA PHE A 488 -10.16 -11.44 19.60
C PHE A 488 -10.38 -12.32 18.37
N PHE A 489 -11.56 -12.29 17.78
CA PHE A 489 -11.86 -13.00 16.54
C PHE A 489 -10.93 -12.56 15.39
N LEU A 490 -10.71 -11.27 15.24
CA LEU A 490 -9.82 -10.69 14.22
C LEU A 490 -8.39 -11.21 14.40
N ASN A 491 -7.86 -11.15 15.62
CA ASN A 491 -6.53 -11.68 15.93
C ASN A 491 -6.43 -13.18 15.60
N GLU A 492 -7.47 -13.93 15.87
CA GLU A 492 -7.46 -15.38 15.62
C GLU A 492 -7.41 -15.67 14.11
N ILE A 493 -8.22 -15.00 13.31
CA ILE A 493 -8.15 -15.21 11.85
C ILE A 493 -6.85 -14.68 11.22
N GLU A 494 -6.24 -13.66 11.80
CA GLU A 494 -4.95 -13.11 11.34
C GLU A 494 -3.74 -13.97 11.72
N THR A 495 -3.89 -14.88 12.67
CA THR A 495 -2.86 -15.85 13.07
C THR A 495 -3.15 -17.26 12.56
N THR A 496 -4.34 -17.51 12.02
CA THR A 496 -4.70 -18.80 11.44
C THR A 496 -4.14 -18.93 10.02
N GLN A 497 -3.35 -19.96 9.78
CA GLN A 497 -2.84 -20.26 8.44
C GLN A 497 -3.94 -20.81 7.53
N TYR A 498 -3.92 -20.35 6.30
CA TYR A 498 -4.78 -20.81 5.20
C TYR A 498 -3.91 -21.16 3.99
N THR A 499 -4.10 -22.36 3.46
CA THR A 499 -3.45 -22.81 2.23
C THR A 499 -4.53 -23.02 1.18
N GLU A 500 -4.42 -22.27 0.08
CA GLU A 500 -5.30 -22.45 -1.06
C GLU A 500 -4.93 -23.74 -1.81
N GLN A 501 -5.91 -24.64 -1.96
CA GLN A 501 -5.72 -25.81 -2.79
C GLN A 501 -5.84 -25.43 -4.27
N LYS A 502 -4.72 -25.21 -4.92
CA LYS A 502 -4.64 -25.03 -6.37
C LYS A 502 -4.28 -26.37 -7.01
N GLN A 503 -5.08 -26.80 -7.97
CA GLN A 503 -4.82 -28.01 -8.75
C GLN A 503 -3.84 -27.76 -9.93
N ASN A 504 -3.21 -26.60 -9.97
CA ASN A 504 -2.40 -26.20 -11.10
C ASN A 504 -1.02 -26.89 -11.04
N GLU A 505 -0.62 -27.46 -12.16
CA GLU A 505 0.75 -27.93 -12.38
C GLU A 505 1.68 -26.73 -12.48
N GLY A 506 2.75 -26.73 -11.72
CA GLY A 506 3.71 -25.64 -11.73
C GLY A 506 4.88 -25.88 -10.76
N VAL A 507 5.83 -24.95 -10.76
CA VAL A 507 6.94 -24.91 -9.81
C VAL A 507 6.38 -24.71 -8.41
N SER A 508 6.71 -25.60 -7.48
CA SER A 508 6.22 -25.51 -6.11
C SER A 508 7.11 -24.58 -5.28
N ILE A 509 6.49 -23.64 -4.55
CA ILE A 509 7.20 -22.72 -3.64
C ILE A 509 6.90 -23.15 -2.21
N PHE A 510 7.94 -23.52 -1.46
CA PHE A 510 7.85 -24.04 -0.10
C PHE A 510 8.56 -23.14 0.92
N PRO A 511 8.08 -23.12 2.18
CA PRO A 511 8.90 -22.73 3.31
C PRO A 511 10.12 -23.65 3.44
N TYR A 512 11.29 -23.09 3.74
CA TYR A 512 12.57 -23.80 3.79
C TYR A 512 12.54 -25.11 4.60
N LYS A 513 11.98 -25.09 5.80
CA LYS A 513 11.94 -26.27 6.66
C LYS A 513 11.06 -27.42 6.12
N LEU A 514 10.04 -27.12 5.33
CA LEU A 514 9.06 -28.11 4.91
C LEU A 514 9.55 -29.05 3.81
N SER A 515 10.44 -28.59 2.94
CA SER A 515 10.88 -29.34 1.76
C SER A 515 12.29 -29.92 1.87
N ALA A 516 12.96 -29.78 3.01
CA ALA A 516 14.36 -30.22 3.18
C ALA A 516 14.56 -31.74 2.94
N MET A 517 13.56 -32.57 3.19
CA MET A 517 13.60 -34.04 2.97
C MET A 517 12.68 -34.48 1.83
N ALA A 518 12.12 -33.55 1.08
CA ALA A 518 11.17 -33.86 -0.01
C ALA A 518 11.88 -34.50 -1.23
N ALA A 519 11.24 -35.49 -1.85
CA ALA A 519 11.73 -36.15 -3.05
C ALA A 519 11.46 -35.31 -4.30
N ILE A 520 12.10 -34.15 -4.40
CA ILE A 520 11.95 -33.20 -5.52
C ILE A 520 13.20 -33.21 -6.37
N PRO A 521 13.11 -33.53 -7.69
CA PRO A 521 14.26 -33.67 -8.56
C PRO A 521 15.20 -32.48 -8.61
N ARG A 522 14.62 -31.26 -8.69
CA ARG A 522 15.37 -30.01 -8.75
C ARG A 522 14.86 -29.02 -7.73
N GLN A 523 15.70 -28.60 -6.80
CA GLN A 523 15.37 -27.64 -5.76
C GLN A 523 16.28 -26.41 -5.81
N PHE A 524 15.68 -25.22 -5.67
CA PHE A 524 16.37 -23.94 -5.54
C PHE A 524 16.11 -23.38 -4.14
N VAL A 525 17.17 -23.29 -3.34
CA VAL A 525 17.10 -22.70 -1.99
C VAL A 525 17.62 -21.27 -2.07
N LEU A 526 16.70 -20.32 -1.89
CA LEU A 526 17.00 -18.89 -1.95
C LEU A 526 17.42 -18.36 -0.58
N ASN A 527 18.12 -17.22 -0.59
CA ASN A 527 18.56 -16.53 0.62
C ASN A 527 19.25 -17.45 1.63
N ALA A 528 20.26 -18.19 1.19
CA ALA A 528 21.04 -19.08 2.04
C ALA A 528 22.03 -18.31 2.95
N SER A 529 21.57 -17.20 3.55
CA SER A 529 22.34 -16.37 4.46
C SER A 529 22.32 -16.92 5.89
N GLN A 530 23.34 -16.54 6.68
CA GLN A 530 23.48 -16.97 8.08
C GLN A 530 22.22 -16.70 8.89
N ASN A 531 21.62 -15.53 8.73
CA ASN A 531 20.43 -15.14 9.49
C ASN A 531 19.12 -15.79 9.01
N ALA A 532 19.08 -16.20 7.73
CA ALA A 532 17.84 -16.69 7.15
C ALA A 532 17.68 -18.20 7.33
N ILE A 533 18.74 -18.98 7.12
CA ILE A 533 18.68 -20.45 7.22
C ILE A 533 19.08 -21.01 8.58
N THR A 534 19.45 -20.15 9.54
CA THR A 534 19.71 -20.61 10.90
C THR A 534 18.45 -21.15 11.54
N VAL A 535 18.55 -22.40 12.02
CA VAL A 535 17.48 -23.13 12.73
C VAL A 535 17.90 -23.35 14.16
N GLU A 536 17.27 -22.62 15.08
CA GLU A 536 17.49 -22.80 16.51
C GLU A 536 16.50 -23.80 17.12
N ASN A 537 16.95 -24.54 18.13
CA ASN A 537 16.07 -25.42 18.87
C ASN A 537 15.06 -24.61 19.67
N PRO A 538 13.73 -24.89 19.56
CA PRO A 538 12.68 -24.08 20.18
C PRO A 538 12.52 -24.34 21.69
N ILE A 539 13.19 -25.31 22.30
CA ILE A 539 13.00 -25.64 23.72
C ILE A 539 13.34 -24.44 24.60
N LEU A 540 12.40 -24.02 25.42
CA LEU A 540 12.50 -22.89 26.34
C LEU A 540 12.98 -21.59 25.66
N ASN A 541 12.60 -21.35 24.40
CA ASN A 541 13.00 -20.17 23.65
C ASN A 541 12.47 -18.84 24.23
N PHE A 542 11.48 -18.90 25.14
CA PHE A 542 11.00 -17.75 25.89
C PHE A 542 11.99 -17.27 26.97
N LEU A 543 13.00 -18.08 27.30
CA LEU A 543 14.04 -17.70 28.23
C LEU A 543 15.26 -17.11 27.50
N PRO A 544 15.92 -16.10 28.09
CA PRO A 544 17.20 -15.61 27.57
C PRO A 544 18.25 -16.74 27.47
N PRO A 545 19.17 -16.70 26.49
CA PRO A 545 20.14 -17.78 26.25
C PRO A 545 20.95 -18.20 27.49
N GLN A 546 21.30 -17.25 28.36
CA GLN A 546 22.05 -17.51 29.59
C GLN A 546 21.24 -18.36 30.58
N LYS A 547 19.92 -18.13 30.69
CA LYS A 547 19.07 -18.91 31.57
C LYS A 547 18.76 -20.29 30.99
N ARG A 548 18.63 -20.38 29.66
CA ARG A 548 18.49 -21.67 28.97
C ARG A 548 19.69 -22.57 29.25
N LYS A 549 20.93 -22.05 29.23
CA LYS A 549 22.17 -22.81 29.53
C LYS A 549 22.20 -23.37 30.95
N ILE A 550 21.57 -22.74 31.91
CA ILE A 550 21.49 -23.25 33.30
C ILE A 550 20.56 -24.46 33.38
N LEU A 551 19.48 -24.46 32.61
CA LEU A 551 18.47 -25.52 32.68
C LEU A 551 18.75 -26.66 31.72
N LEU A 552 19.25 -26.36 30.51
CA LEU A 552 19.54 -27.33 29.47
C LEU A 552 21.02 -27.70 29.49
N ASP A 553 21.33 -28.95 29.14
CA ASP A 553 22.71 -29.36 28.91
C ASP A 553 23.36 -28.58 27.75
N GLU A 554 24.65 -28.35 27.83
CA GLU A 554 25.40 -27.52 26.89
C GLU A 554 25.23 -27.97 25.43
N LYS A 555 25.16 -29.29 25.22
CA LYS A 555 24.88 -29.88 23.89
C LYS A 555 23.52 -29.51 23.30
N ILE A 556 22.51 -29.36 24.12
CA ILE A 556 21.15 -29.01 23.71
C ILE A 556 21.00 -27.49 23.52
N SER A 557 21.67 -26.71 24.38
CA SER A 557 21.62 -25.26 24.30
C SER A 557 22.37 -24.65 23.10
N GLN A 558 23.28 -25.42 22.48
CA GLN A 558 24.15 -25.01 21.35
C GLN A 558 23.79 -25.69 20.02
N ASN A 559 22.75 -26.55 19.98
CA ASN A 559 22.40 -27.27 18.76
C ASN A 559 21.84 -26.29 17.73
N ASP A 560 22.70 -25.90 16.84
CA ASP A 560 22.37 -25.34 15.56
C ASP A 560 22.01 -26.48 14.60
N GLU A 561 20.72 -26.66 14.33
CA GLU A 561 20.20 -27.70 13.45
C GLU A 561 20.35 -27.36 11.97
N SER A 562 20.79 -26.14 11.65
CA SER A 562 20.87 -25.62 10.28
C SER A 562 21.71 -26.50 9.37
N GLN A 563 22.81 -27.05 9.89
CA GLN A 563 23.68 -27.97 9.13
C GLN A 563 22.93 -29.23 8.69
N SER A 564 22.05 -29.76 9.55
CA SER A 564 21.25 -30.96 9.21
C SER A 564 20.30 -30.68 8.05
N TYR A 565 19.70 -29.48 8.01
CA TYR A 565 18.84 -29.06 6.89
C TYR A 565 19.63 -28.92 5.59
N ILE A 566 20.80 -28.27 5.61
CA ILE A 566 21.64 -28.10 4.41
C ILE A 566 22.08 -29.47 3.87
N VAL A 567 22.51 -30.38 4.75
CA VAL A 567 22.93 -31.75 4.36
C VAL A 567 21.73 -32.52 3.79
N ALA A 568 20.55 -32.41 4.41
CA ALA A 568 19.33 -33.07 3.93
C ALA A 568 18.96 -32.62 2.52
N TYR A 569 18.96 -31.32 2.25
CA TYR A 569 18.72 -30.79 0.89
C TYR A 569 19.71 -31.37 -0.15
N ASN A 570 20.98 -31.40 0.19
CA ASN A 570 22.04 -31.93 -0.71
C ASN A 570 21.91 -33.45 -0.92
N LYS A 571 21.31 -34.18 0.01
CA LYS A 571 21.17 -35.66 -0.05
C LYS A 571 19.84 -36.15 -0.63
N THR A 572 18.82 -35.32 -0.74
CA THR A 572 17.49 -35.74 -1.18
C THR A 572 17.14 -35.39 -2.62
N GLY A 573 17.93 -34.57 -3.28
CA GLY A 573 17.71 -34.18 -4.68
C GLY A 573 18.89 -33.43 -5.26
N ASP A 574 18.67 -32.78 -6.40
CA ASP A 574 19.64 -31.85 -6.97
C ASP A 574 19.30 -30.44 -6.49
N CYS A 575 20.06 -29.97 -5.52
CA CYS A 575 19.79 -28.72 -4.83
C CYS A 575 20.79 -27.64 -5.25
N VAL A 576 20.30 -26.46 -5.56
CA VAL A 576 21.06 -25.25 -5.85
C VAL A 576 20.81 -24.24 -4.75
N PHE A 577 21.83 -23.91 -4.00
CA PHE A 577 21.74 -22.82 -3.01
C PHE A 577 22.12 -21.51 -3.67
N SER A 578 21.46 -20.43 -3.28
CA SER A 578 21.80 -19.08 -3.68
C SER A 578 21.66 -18.09 -2.53
N ILE A 579 22.38 -16.99 -2.64
CA ILE A 579 22.39 -15.91 -1.67
C ILE A 579 22.59 -14.58 -2.39
N ALA A 580 21.95 -13.55 -1.90
CA ALA A 580 22.20 -12.16 -2.28
C ALA A 580 23.02 -11.45 -1.21
N GLU A 581 23.97 -10.58 -1.62
CA GLU A 581 24.67 -9.68 -0.71
C GLU A 581 23.73 -8.65 -0.10
N GLU A 582 22.84 -8.10 -0.92
CA GLU A 582 21.78 -7.18 -0.49
C GLU A 582 20.43 -7.88 -0.50
N THR A 583 19.83 -8.01 0.68
CA THR A 583 18.51 -8.59 0.90
C THR A 583 17.54 -7.52 1.41
N LEU A 584 16.26 -7.87 1.65
CA LEU A 584 15.28 -6.98 2.29
C LEU A 584 15.69 -6.53 3.70
N ASP A 585 16.46 -7.36 4.41
CA ASP A 585 16.96 -7.09 5.76
C ASP A 585 18.30 -6.31 5.77
N GLY A 586 18.83 -5.94 4.59
CA GLY A 586 20.14 -5.31 4.40
C GLY A 586 21.21 -6.28 3.95
N PHE A 587 22.48 -5.99 4.30
CA PHE A 587 23.60 -6.84 3.93
C PHE A 587 23.54 -8.21 4.59
N ALA A 588 23.74 -9.25 3.79
CA ALA A 588 23.67 -10.64 4.22
C ALA A 588 25.03 -11.35 4.02
N ILE A 589 25.35 -12.22 4.96
CA ILE A 589 26.56 -13.03 4.93
C ILE A 589 26.16 -14.48 4.63
N PRO A 590 26.87 -15.18 3.71
CA PRO A 590 26.64 -16.59 3.46
C PRO A 590 26.72 -17.44 4.74
N TYR A 591 25.91 -18.48 4.82
CA TYR A 591 26.01 -19.43 5.94
C TYR A 591 27.39 -20.08 5.96
N ALA A 592 28.01 -20.18 7.13
CA ALA A 592 29.42 -20.48 7.34
C ALA A 592 29.96 -21.77 6.65
N THR A 593 29.08 -22.77 6.43
CA THR A 593 29.45 -24.03 5.77
C THR A 593 29.27 -24.04 4.25
N LEU A 594 28.63 -23.00 3.69
CA LEU A 594 28.47 -22.84 2.26
C LEU A 594 29.71 -22.17 1.64
N SER A 595 30.16 -22.67 0.50
CA SER A 595 31.20 -22.05 -0.31
C SER A 595 30.58 -21.17 -1.37
N THR A 596 31.01 -19.93 -1.47
CA THR A 596 30.55 -18.99 -2.49
C THR A 596 31.72 -18.55 -3.37
N GLN A 597 31.41 -17.89 -4.46
CA GLN A 597 32.38 -17.13 -5.25
C GLN A 597 32.95 -15.99 -4.40
N ASP A 598 34.16 -15.54 -4.71
CA ASP A 598 34.85 -14.48 -3.94
C ASP A 598 34.12 -13.13 -3.99
N LYS A 599 33.37 -12.86 -5.07
CA LYS A 599 32.60 -11.64 -5.27
C LYS A 599 31.19 -11.96 -5.73
N PRO A 600 30.18 -11.19 -5.27
CA PRO A 600 28.85 -11.33 -5.79
C PRO A 600 28.79 -10.88 -7.26
N CYS A 601 27.90 -11.49 -8.03
CA CYS A 601 27.67 -11.16 -9.43
C CYS A 601 26.21 -10.83 -9.71
N ASP A 602 25.94 -10.05 -10.76
CA ASP A 602 24.58 -9.78 -11.24
C ASP A 602 24.05 -10.94 -12.10
N PHE A 603 24.96 -11.69 -12.73
CA PHE A 603 24.64 -12.75 -13.68
C PHE A 603 25.57 -13.95 -13.48
N ASP A 604 25.08 -15.14 -13.78
CA ASP A 604 25.91 -16.34 -13.91
C ASP A 604 26.55 -16.34 -15.28
N GLU A 605 27.88 -16.55 -15.34
CA GLU A 605 28.62 -16.62 -16.61
C GLU A 605 28.08 -17.71 -17.54
N ASP A 606 27.64 -18.84 -16.98
CA ASP A 606 27.06 -19.97 -17.73
C ASP A 606 25.72 -19.59 -18.43
N LEU A 607 25.05 -18.55 -17.97
CA LEU A 607 23.80 -18.04 -18.54
C LEU A 607 23.98 -16.80 -19.42
N ASP A 608 25.22 -16.33 -19.61
CA ASP A 608 25.51 -15.09 -20.33
C ASP A 608 24.96 -15.07 -21.76
N GLY A 609 24.99 -16.23 -22.45
CA GLY A 609 24.43 -16.41 -23.80
C GLY A 609 22.88 -16.34 -23.86
N ASP A 610 22.23 -16.65 -22.75
CA ASP A 610 20.78 -16.77 -22.63
C ASP A 610 20.17 -15.62 -21.81
N ASP A 611 20.97 -14.62 -21.41
CA ASP A 611 20.51 -13.55 -20.54
C ASP A 611 19.36 -12.76 -21.18
N TYR A 612 18.21 -12.82 -20.53
CA TYR A 612 17.00 -12.12 -20.95
C TYR A 612 17.24 -10.60 -21.13
N LEU A 613 18.00 -9.97 -20.27
CA LEU A 613 18.29 -8.53 -20.38
C LEU A 613 19.14 -8.19 -21.59
N LYS A 614 20.13 -9.02 -21.93
CA LYS A 614 20.93 -8.83 -23.14
C LYS A 614 20.08 -9.03 -24.39
N GLN A 615 19.19 -10.01 -24.36
CA GLN A 615 18.26 -10.26 -25.46
C GLN A 615 17.17 -9.19 -25.59
N GLU A 616 16.62 -8.73 -24.48
CA GLU A 616 15.69 -7.60 -24.45
C GLU A 616 16.36 -6.34 -24.98
N LYS A 617 17.58 -6.07 -24.56
CA LYS A 617 18.38 -4.94 -25.05
C LYS A 617 18.69 -5.04 -26.53
N LYS A 618 19.07 -6.21 -27.04
CA LYS A 618 19.26 -6.47 -28.47
C LYS A 618 17.94 -6.32 -29.25
N PHE A 619 16.83 -6.80 -28.71
CA PHE A 619 15.53 -6.64 -29.32
C PHE A 619 15.13 -5.16 -29.42
N LEU A 620 15.31 -4.41 -28.34
CA LEU A 620 15.07 -2.97 -28.31
C LEU A 620 15.96 -2.21 -29.29
N GLN A 621 17.21 -2.63 -29.45
CA GLN A 621 18.18 -2.01 -30.37
C GLN A 621 17.94 -2.35 -31.85
N SER A 622 17.57 -3.59 -32.15
CA SER A 622 17.59 -4.08 -33.54
C SER A 622 16.23 -4.14 -34.22
N LYS A 623 15.12 -3.89 -33.50
CA LYS A 623 13.75 -4.19 -33.99
C LYS A 623 13.62 -5.59 -34.61
N SER A 624 14.59 -6.46 -34.40
CA SER A 624 14.63 -7.76 -35.01
C SER A 624 14.05 -8.81 -34.09
N ASN A 625 13.43 -9.84 -34.67
CA ASN A 625 12.94 -11.03 -33.96
C ASN A 625 14.09 -11.94 -33.46
N ALA A 626 15.27 -11.37 -33.20
CA ALA A 626 16.44 -12.13 -32.74
C ALA A 626 16.21 -12.82 -31.39
N CYS A 627 15.33 -12.25 -30.55
CA CYS A 627 14.88 -12.86 -29.31
C CYS A 627 14.11 -14.17 -29.51
N GLU A 628 13.41 -14.34 -30.62
CA GLU A 628 12.57 -15.52 -30.87
C GLU A 628 13.38 -16.81 -30.99
N LYS A 629 14.68 -16.71 -31.32
CA LYS A 629 15.56 -17.87 -31.44
C LYS A 629 16.12 -18.36 -30.10
N LEU A 630 16.15 -17.50 -29.08
CA LEU A 630 16.85 -17.74 -27.83
C LEU A 630 15.90 -17.85 -26.63
N PHE A 631 14.70 -17.26 -26.71
CA PHE A 631 13.68 -17.33 -25.67
C PHE A 631 12.44 -18.04 -26.15
N PRO A 632 11.65 -18.62 -25.23
CA PRO A 632 10.37 -19.19 -25.58
C PRO A 632 9.52 -18.15 -26.32
N GLN A 633 8.85 -18.57 -27.41
CA GLN A 633 8.04 -17.68 -28.27
C GLN A 633 7.04 -16.81 -27.49
N LYS A 634 6.54 -17.31 -26.35
CA LYS A 634 5.64 -16.54 -25.47
C LYS A 634 6.27 -15.28 -24.87
N ILE A 635 7.54 -15.32 -24.53
CA ILE A 635 8.25 -14.17 -23.91
C ILE A 635 8.52 -13.12 -24.97
N SER A 636 9.00 -13.53 -26.16
CA SER A 636 9.20 -12.62 -27.29
C SER A 636 7.88 -11.98 -27.75
N ALA A 637 6.79 -12.77 -27.80
CA ALA A 637 5.47 -12.23 -28.11
C ALA A 637 4.96 -11.24 -27.06
N LYS A 638 5.25 -11.49 -25.79
CA LYS A 638 4.82 -10.61 -24.69
C LYS A 638 5.57 -9.26 -24.71
N ILE A 639 6.85 -9.27 -25.04
CA ILE A 639 7.64 -8.04 -25.26
C ILE A 639 7.07 -7.26 -26.43
N LYS A 640 6.88 -7.91 -27.57
CA LYS A 640 6.32 -7.28 -28.78
C LYS A 640 4.92 -6.71 -28.52
N ASN A 641 4.02 -7.49 -27.94
CA ASN A 641 2.67 -7.03 -27.62
C ASN A 641 2.67 -5.87 -26.63
N GLY A 642 3.64 -5.83 -25.70
CA GLY A 642 3.85 -4.70 -24.80
C GLY A 642 4.18 -3.42 -25.54
N PHE A 643 5.03 -3.48 -26.58
CA PHE A 643 5.34 -2.35 -27.45
C PHE A 643 4.13 -1.92 -28.28
N ASP A 644 3.46 -2.87 -28.95
CA ASP A 644 2.29 -2.58 -29.77
C ASP A 644 1.17 -1.94 -28.92
N PHE A 645 0.93 -2.45 -27.72
CA PHE A 645 -0.02 -1.87 -26.77
C PHE A 645 0.39 -0.46 -26.34
N TYR A 646 1.66 -0.24 -26.11
CA TYR A 646 2.20 1.04 -25.67
C TYR A 646 1.99 2.14 -26.74
N PHE A 647 2.22 1.85 -28.01
CA PHE A 647 1.97 2.79 -29.09
C PHE A 647 0.46 3.02 -29.31
N ALA A 648 -0.36 2.00 -29.28
CA ALA A 648 -1.80 2.12 -29.45
C ALA A 648 -2.50 2.87 -28.31
N ALA A 649 -1.99 2.75 -27.06
CA ALA A 649 -2.61 3.37 -25.90
C ALA A 649 -2.49 4.91 -25.87
N ASN A 650 -1.66 5.52 -26.70
CA ASN A 650 -1.50 6.98 -26.73
C ASN A 650 -2.60 7.72 -27.50
N GLY A 651 -3.46 7.03 -28.28
CA GLY A 651 -4.60 7.61 -29.01
C GLY A 651 -4.20 8.64 -30.10
N PHE A 652 -2.89 8.73 -30.39
CA PHE A 652 -2.37 9.57 -31.47
C PHE A 652 -1.99 8.69 -32.66
N ASP A 653 -2.38 9.10 -33.84
CA ASP A 653 -1.93 8.44 -35.04
C ASP A 653 -0.40 8.52 -35.14
N CYS A 654 0.24 7.40 -35.29
CA CYS A 654 1.68 7.27 -35.45
C CYS A 654 2.05 7.62 -36.92
N ASP A 655 1.80 8.84 -37.35
CA ASP A 655 2.56 9.38 -38.46
C ASP A 655 4.00 9.60 -38.00
N ALA A 656 4.96 9.70 -38.91
CA ALA A 656 6.38 9.73 -38.63
C ALA A 656 6.80 10.78 -37.56
N ASN A 657 5.93 11.76 -37.25
CA ASN A 657 6.16 12.88 -36.34
C ASN A 657 5.25 12.87 -35.10
N GLY A 658 4.18 12.07 -35.03
CA GLY A 658 3.28 11.99 -33.89
C GLY A 658 2.51 13.26 -33.54
N ASP A 659 2.31 14.12 -34.50
CA ASP A 659 1.76 15.47 -34.33
C ASP A 659 0.25 15.56 -34.56
N SER A 660 -0.33 14.62 -35.29
CA SER A 660 -1.75 14.61 -35.60
C SER A 660 -2.56 13.83 -34.57
N VAL A 661 -3.85 14.11 -34.47
CA VAL A 661 -4.80 13.38 -33.65
C VAL A 661 -5.84 12.69 -34.54
N SER A 662 -6.45 11.63 -34.02
CA SER A 662 -7.53 10.93 -34.74
C SER A 662 -8.72 11.84 -35.05
N ASP A 663 -9.47 11.55 -36.09
CA ASP A 663 -10.69 12.29 -36.48
C ASP A 663 -11.70 12.37 -35.30
N PHE A 664 -11.79 11.30 -34.51
CA PHE A 664 -12.64 11.29 -33.31
C PHE A 664 -12.17 12.33 -32.28
N MET A 665 -10.89 12.39 -32.00
CA MET A 665 -10.32 13.36 -31.05
C MET A 665 -10.45 14.80 -31.60
N GLN A 666 -10.23 15.00 -32.88
CA GLN A 666 -10.41 16.31 -33.51
C GLN A 666 -11.85 16.80 -33.42
N LYS A 667 -12.81 15.91 -33.63
CA LYS A 667 -14.23 16.22 -33.44
C LYS A 667 -14.52 16.65 -32.00
N MET A 668 -14.02 15.91 -31.02
CA MET A 668 -14.16 16.29 -29.59
C MET A 668 -13.53 17.67 -29.30
N ILE A 669 -12.37 17.94 -29.85
CA ILE A 669 -11.70 19.24 -29.69
C ILE A 669 -12.60 20.35 -30.22
N LEU A 670 -13.07 20.22 -31.46
CA LEU A 670 -13.93 21.25 -32.08
C LEU A 670 -15.26 21.40 -31.34
N GLU A 671 -15.90 20.33 -30.92
CA GLU A 671 -17.13 20.39 -30.10
C GLU A 671 -16.94 21.15 -28.78
N LYS A 672 -15.73 21.11 -28.21
CA LYS A 672 -15.41 21.76 -26.95
C LYS A 672 -15.02 23.25 -27.10
N VAL A 673 -14.27 23.59 -28.13
CA VAL A 673 -13.73 24.94 -28.29
C VAL A 673 -14.53 25.81 -29.24
N ALA A 674 -15.38 25.24 -30.08
CA ALA A 674 -16.15 25.99 -31.08
C ALA A 674 -17.62 26.08 -30.68
N LYS A 675 -18.22 27.28 -30.92
CA LYS A 675 -19.66 27.53 -30.85
C LYS A 675 -20.08 28.31 -32.07
N ASN A 676 -21.10 27.88 -32.77
CA ASN A 676 -21.59 28.53 -33.99
C ASN A 676 -20.46 28.78 -35.00
N GLU A 677 -19.63 27.76 -35.24
CA GLU A 677 -18.48 27.82 -36.19
C GLU A 677 -17.35 28.82 -35.81
N LYS A 678 -17.41 29.41 -34.60
CA LYS A 678 -16.37 30.30 -34.08
C LYS A 678 -15.61 29.62 -32.96
N ILE A 679 -14.28 29.71 -32.99
CA ILE A 679 -13.38 29.15 -31.98
C ILE A 679 -13.16 30.17 -30.88
N PHE A 680 -13.38 29.77 -29.64
CA PHE A 680 -13.17 30.59 -28.44
C PHE A 680 -11.78 30.34 -27.88
N ILE A 681 -10.98 31.41 -27.76
CA ILE A 681 -9.60 31.35 -27.26
C ILE A 681 -9.50 32.21 -26.01
N SER A 682 -9.10 31.59 -24.90
CA SER A 682 -8.82 32.28 -23.63
C SER A 682 -7.32 32.34 -23.35
N GLN A 683 -6.87 33.30 -22.55
CA GLN A 683 -5.46 33.46 -22.18
C GLN A 683 -4.91 32.19 -21.48
N SER A 684 -5.70 31.52 -20.62
CA SER A 684 -5.29 30.31 -19.93
C SER A 684 -5.16 29.11 -20.88
N ALA A 685 -6.01 29.06 -21.92
CA ALA A 685 -5.92 28.06 -22.97
C ALA A 685 -4.64 28.27 -23.80
N MET A 686 -4.35 29.50 -24.21
CA MET A 686 -3.11 29.84 -24.91
C MET A 686 -1.88 29.48 -24.11
N LYS A 687 -1.82 29.86 -22.83
CA LYS A 687 -0.70 29.54 -21.94
C LYS A 687 -0.45 28.03 -21.82
N THR A 688 -1.51 27.25 -21.72
CA THR A 688 -1.39 25.81 -21.66
C THR A 688 -0.99 25.21 -23.01
N PHE A 689 -1.57 25.73 -24.12
CA PHE A 689 -1.28 25.24 -25.46
C PHE A 689 0.19 25.47 -25.85
N PHE A 690 0.71 26.69 -25.67
CA PHE A 690 2.10 27.01 -26.00
C PHE A 690 3.11 26.45 -25.01
N SER A 691 2.69 26.05 -23.80
CA SER A 691 3.55 25.25 -22.94
C SER A 691 3.64 23.78 -23.41
N CYS A 692 2.55 23.19 -23.85
CA CYS A 692 2.47 21.87 -24.45
C CYS A 692 1.07 21.63 -25.03
N PRO A 693 0.92 21.43 -26.35
CA PRO A 693 -0.36 21.18 -27.01
C PRO A 693 -1.05 19.92 -26.48
N ARG A 694 -0.33 18.84 -26.15
CA ARG A 694 -0.91 17.64 -25.54
C ARG A 694 -1.44 17.91 -24.13
N LYS A 695 -0.72 18.67 -23.31
CA LYS A 695 -1.20 19.11 -22.00
C LYS A 695 -2.49 19.89 -22.12
N TRP A 696 -2.60 20.73 -23.13
CA TRP A 696 -3.83 21.49 -23.43
C TRP A 696 -4.99 20.54 -23.76
N ILE A 697 -4.78 19.49 -24.57
CA ILE A 697 -5.80 18.48 -24.86
C ILE A 697 -6.24 17.80 -23.55
N PHE A 698 -5.31 17.29 -22.75
CA PHE A 698 -5.66 16.60 -21.51
C PHE A 698 -6.39 17.52 -20.53
N LYS A 699 -5.90 18.73 -20.33
CA LYS A 699 -6.43 19.67 -19.35
C LYS A 699 -7.71 20.36 -19.78
N ASN A 700 -7.70 20.93 -21.00
CA ASN A 700 -8.77 21.83 -21.44
C ASN A 700 -9.86 21.11 -22.24
N ILE A 701 -9.52 20.08 -23.00
CA ILE A 701 -10.48 19.32 -23.81
C ILE A 701 -11.07 18.15 -23.04
N LEU A 702 -10.23 17.25 -22.56
CA LEU A 702 -10.64 16.06 -21.84
C LEU A 702 -10.96 16.35 -20.36
N ALA A 703 -10.57 17.53 -19.87
CA ALA A 703 -10.73 17.95 -18.47
C ALA A 703 -10.21 16.91 -17.47
N LEU A 704 -9.14 16.18 -17.84
CA LEU A 704 -8.54 15.19 -16.96
C LEU A 704 -7.94 15.92 -15.76
N LYS A 705 -8.32 15.47 -14.59
CA LYS A 705 -7.71 15.88 -13.34
C LYS A 705 -7.01 14.67 -12.74
N GLU A 706 -5.88 14.90 -12.14
CA GLU A 706 -5.30 13.88 -11.26
C GLU A 706 -6.30 13.67 -10.12
N ASP A 707 -6.74 12.44 -9.94
CA ASP A 707 -7.59 12.08 -8.80
C ASP A 707 -6.68 11.97 -7.58
N THR A 708 -6.13 13.10 -7.17
CA THR A 708 -5.43 13.22 -5.90
C THR A 708 -6.47 13.08 -4.82
N LEU A 709 -6.58 11.88 -4.27
CA LEU A 709 -7.31 11.62 -3.05
C LEU A 709 -6.54 12.24 -1.88
N ASP A 710 -6.19 13.52 -2.04
CA ASP A 710 -5.39 14.27 -1.10
C ASP A 710 -6.19 14.57 0.16
N THR A 711 -5.56 14.43 1.29
CA THR A 711 -6.16 14.71 2.60
C THR A 711 -5.95 16.16 3.03
N ASP A 712 -5.29 16.99 2.22
CA ASP A 712 -5.16 18.40 2.51
C ASP A 712 -6.49 19.13 2.33
N ILE A 713 -6.94 19.77 3.40
CA ILE A 713 -8.21 20.51 3.38
C ILE A 713 -8.06 21.79 2.58
N PHE A 714 -6.92 22.46 2.71
CA PHE A 714 -6.55 23.64 1.95
C PHE A 714 -5.17 23.47 1.33
N GLU A 715 -5.12 23.42 0.02
CA GLU A 715 -3.88 23.53 -0.72
C GLU A 715 -3.43 25.01 -0.80
N ARG A 716 -2.17 25.23 -1.20
CA ARG A 716 -1.67 26.60 -1.46
C ARG A 716 -2.50 27.35 -2.51
N TYR A 717 -3.07 26.60 -3.44
CA TYR A 717 -3.96 27.12 -4.46
C TYR A 717 -5.29 27.59 -3.87
N ASP A 718 -5.85 26.84 -2.92
CA ASP A 718 -7.12 27.17 -2.25
C ASP A 718 -6.99 28.48 -1.46
N ALA A 719 -5.90 28.66 -0.73
CA ALA A 719 -5.64 29.92 -0.02
C ALA A 719 -5.57 31.11 -0.99
N GLY A 720 -5.06 30.87 -2.20
CA GLY A 720 -5.07 31.87 -3.28
C GLY A 720 -6.48 32.23 -3.71
N SER A 721 -7.28 31.22 -3.99
CA SER A 721 -8.66 31.38 -4.43
C SER A 721 -9.53 32.04 -3.36
N ILE A 722 -9.29 31.75 -2.07
CA ILE A 722 -9.99 32.39 -0.94
C ILE A 722 -9.66 33.89 -0.89
N ASN A 723 -8.40 34.27 -0.93
CA ASN A 723 -7.99 35.69 -0.90
C ASN A 723 -8.57 36.45 -2.09
N HIS A 724 -8.49 35.91 -3.29
CA HIS A 724 -9.08 36.50 -4.50
C HIS A 724 -10.60 36.69 -4.32
N LYS A 725 -11.29 35.69 -3.77
CA LYS A 725 -12.73 35.74 -3.62
C LYS A 725 -13.18 36.75 -2.56
N ILE A 726 -12.47 36.83 -1.44
CA ILE A 726 -12.73 37.86 -0.42
C ILE A 726 -12.54 39.25 -1.02
N LEU A 727 -11.43 39.44 -1.77
CA LEU A 727 -11.14 40.70 -2.40
C LEU A 727 -12.18 41.06 -3.48
N GLU A 728 -12.56 40.12 -4.33
CA GLU A 728 -13.64 40.30 -5.30
C GLU A 728 -14.93 40.78 -4.63
N LEU A 729 -15.37 40.09 -3.58
CA LEU A 729 -16.62 40.43 -2.88
C LEU A 729 -16.53 41.78 -2.16
N TYR A 730 -15.36 42.12 -1.61
CA TYR A 730 -15.14 43.42 -1.02
C TYR A 730 -15.16 44.55 -2.07
N LEU A 731 -14.46 44.40 -3.18
CA LEU A 731 -14.41 45.39 -4.24
C LEU A 731 -15.78 45.59 -4.93
N LYS A 732 -16.58 44.55 -5.06
CA LYS A 732 -17.96 44.66 -5.60
C LYS A 732 -18.91 45.45 -4.71
N GLN A 733 -18.62 45.60 -3.42
CA GLN A 733 -19.36 46.44 -2.48
C GLN A 733 -18.82 47.84 -2.38
N THR A 734 -17.66 48.12 -2.99
CA THR A 734 -16.91 49.36 -2.80
C THR A 734 -16.82 50.11 -4.15
N PRO A 735 -17.74 51.01 -4.45
CA PRO A 735 -17.76 51.73 -5.74
C PRO A 735 -16.53 52.63 -5.93
N ARG A 736 -15.89 53.06 -4.87
CA ARG A 736 -14.66 53.83 -4.84
C ARG A 736 -13.71 53.33 -3.79
N LEU A 737 -12.43 53.17 -4.15
CA LEU A 737 -11.43 52.70 -3.20
C LEU A 737 -11.22 53.71 -2.06
N PRO A 738 -11.06 53.21 -0.81
CA PRO A 738 -10.68 54.09 0.30
C PRO A 738 -9.39 54.80 0.01
N PHE A 739 -9.20 55.92 0.64
CA PHE A 739 -8.01 56.73 0.45
C PHE A 739 -7.15 56.71 1.69
N THR A 740 -5.93 56.24 1.60
CA THR A 740 -4.96 56.22 2.71
C THR A 740 -3.94 57.33 2.50
N ASP A 741 -3.89 58.29 3.43
CA ASP A 741 -2.82 59.28 3.54
C ASP A 741 -2.02 58.96 4.81
N GLU A 742 -0.70 58.74 4.68
CA GLU A 742 0.18 58.47 5.81
C GLU A 742 0.15 59.55 6.90
N LYS A 743 -0.13 60.81 6.53
CA LYS A 743 -0.18 61.93 7.44
C LYS A 743 -1.54 62.08 8.15
N THR A 744 -2.63 61.75 7.52
CA THR A 744 -3.97 62.08 8.06
C THR A 744 -4.83 60.89 8.43
N LYS A 745 -4.55 59.69 7.94
CA LYS A 745 -5.32 58.46 8.18
C LYS A 745 -6.84 58.58 8.07
N ARG A 746 -7.38 59.64 7.47
CA ARG A 746 -8.76 60.13 7.65
C ARG A 746 -9.84 59.40 6.88
N LEU A 747 -9.49 58.59 5.88
CA LEU A 747 -10.47 57.92 5.00
C LEU A 747 -10.32 56.40 4.95
N PHE A 748 -9.29 55.83 5.52
CA PHE A 748 -9.10 54.40 5.64
C PHE A 748 -9.47 53.97 7.04
N ASP A 749 -10.75 53.61 7.24
CA ASP A 749 -11.27 53.11 8.50
C ASP A 749 -11.03 51.60 8.58
N GLU A 750 -9.93 51.24 9.20
CA GLU A 750 -9.50 49.84 9.29
C GLU A 750 -10.46 48.98 10.09
N GLU A 751 -11.08 49.46 11.15
CA GLU A 751 -12.01 48.71 11.96
C GLU A 751 -13.26 48.37 11.15
N ARG A 752 -13.81 49.34 10.45
CA ARG A 752 -14.95 49.13 9.57
C ARG A 752 -14.65 48.19 8.42
N ILE A 753 -13.48 48.28 7.81
CA ILE A 753 -13.02 47.38 6.74
C ILE A 753 -12.87 45.97 7.30
N ARG A 754 -12.30 45.80 8.45
CA ARG A 754 -12.13 44.54 9.15
C ARG A 754 -13.48 43.86 9.40
N GLU A 755 -14.41 44.58 9.98
CA GLU A 755 -15.78 44.09 10.21
C GLU A 755 -16.47 43.69 8.90
N GLN A 756 -16.30 44.50 7.86
CA GLN A 756 -16.86 44.20 6.56
C GLN A 756 -16.26 42.92 5.95
N ILE A 757 -14.96 42.71 6.03
CA ILE A 757 -14.29 41.50 5.53
C ILE A 757 -14.69 40.28 6.35
N GLN A 758 -14.76 40.40 7.66
CA GLN A 758 -15.25 39.33 8.55
C GLN A 758 -16.68 38.94 8.21
N LYS A 759 -17.54 39.93 7.96
CA LYS A 759 -18.92 39.68 7.52
C LYS A 759 -18.97 38.99 6.15
N ILE A 760 -18.14 39.38 5.21
CA ILE A 760 -18.01 38.71 3.89
C ILE A 760 -17.67 37.24 4.05
N VAL A 761 -16.72 36.90 4.91
CA VAL A 761 -16.30 35.50 5.13
C VAL A 761 -17.43 34.68 5.75
N ARG A 762 -18.20 35.26 6.69
CA ARG A 762 -19.27 34.52 7.40
C ARG A 762 -20.57 34.48 6.61
N ASP A 763 -21.03 35.60 6.14
CA ASP A 763 -22.40 35.80 5.66
C ASP A 763 -22.48 36.05 4.14
N GLY A 764 -21.34 36.31 3.48
CA GLY A 764 -21.28 36.71 2.08
C GLY A 764 -21.32 38.21 1.89
N ALA A 765 -21.55 38.65 0.66
CA ALA A 765 -21.56 40.07 0.27
C ALA A 765 -22.82 40.44 -0.51
N GLU A 766 -23.22 41.68 -0.36
CA GLU A 766 -24.27 42.29 -1.20
C GLU A 766 -23.60 42.90 -2.45
N GLU A 767 -24.02 42.48 -3.65
CA GLU A 767 -23.59 43.12 -4.90
C GLU A 767 -24.37 44.41 -5.13
N ILE A 768 -23.65 45.50 -5.20
CA ILE A 768 -24.24 46.79 -5.57
C ILE A 768 -24.08 46.96 -7.09
N SER A 769 -25.17 46.75 -7.83
CA SER A 769 -25.18 47.02 -9.26
C SER A 769 -25.35 48.54 -9.46
N LEU A 770 -24.43 49.15 -10.24
CA LEU A 770 -24.48 50.58 -10.60
C LEU A 770 -25.63 50.91 -11.53
N GLU A 771 -26.21 49.93 -12.19
CA GLU A 771 -27.30 50.12 -13.18
C GLU A 771 -28.69 49.82 -12.65
N ASN A 772 -28.82 49.07 -11.56
CA ASN A 772 -30.10 48.73 -10.92
C ASN A 772 -29.91 48.60 -9.43
N GLU A 773 -30.77 49.24 -8.64
CA GLU A 773 -30.81 49.17 -7.15
C GLU A 773 -31.15 47.76 -6.58
N ALA A 774 -31.10 46.73 -7.39
CA ALA A 774 -31.34 45.38 -6.93
C ALA A 774 -30.07 44.80 -6.22
N LYS A 775 -30.16 44.75 -4.91
CA LYS A 775 -29.15 44.09 -4.07
C LYS A 775 -29.26 42.58 -4.22
N LYS A 776 -28.21 41.95 -4.75
CA LYS A 776 -28.07 40.49 -4.81
C LYS A 776 -27.08 40.03 -3.77
N ILE A 777 -27.52 39.18 -2.85
CA ILE A 777 -26.63 38.55 -1.87
C ILE A 777 -25.83 37.47 -2.58
N LEU A 778 -24.48 37.59 -2.53
CA LEU A 778 -23.53 36.58 -3.02
C LEU A 778 -22.92 35.86 -1.82
N PRO A 779 -23.47 34.71 -1.41
CA PRO A 779 -22.90 33.97 -0.31
C PRO A 779 -21.45 33.54 -0.64
N PHE A 780 -20.51 33.80 0.25
CA PHE A 780 -19.14 33.32 0.13
C PHE A 780 -19.12 31.79 -0.04
N ALA A 781 -19.94 31.09 0.74
CA ALA A 781 -20.13 29.67 0.69
C ALA A 781 -20.54 29.09 -0.68
N GLN A 782 -21.20 29.85 -1.57
CA GLN A 782 -21.60 29.35 -2.88
C GLN A 782 -20.54 29.52 -3.96
N SER A 783 -19.46 30.21 -3.67
CA SER A 783 -18.46 30.65 -4.62
C SER A 783 -17.12 29.91 -4.56
N CYS A 784 -16.88 29.16 -3.52
CA CYS A 784 -15.68 28.34 -3.34
C CYS A 784 -16.01 26.86 -3.45
N ALA A 785 -15.26 26.10 -4.22
CA ALA A 785 -15.52 24.68 -4.47
C ALA A 785 -15.53 23.81 -3.19
N PHE A 786 -14.75 24.19 -2.19
CA PHE A 786 -14.67 23.49 -0.90
C PHE A 786 -15.73 23.92 0.15
N THR A 787 -16.58 24.89 -0.17
CA THR A 787 -17.60 25.36 0.78
C THR A 787 -18.77 24.41 0.97
N GLN A 788 -18.81 23.33 0.23
CA GLN A 788 -19.75 22.24 0.43
C GLN A 788 -19.29 21.28 1.55
N SER A 789 -18.02 21.39 1.99
CA SER A 789 -17.48 20.65 3.12
C SER A 789 -17.69 21.41 4.42
N SER A 790 -18.49 20.84 5.32
CA SER A 790 -18.69 21.40 6.65
C SER A 790 -17.41 21.49 7.47
N LEU A 791 -16.52 20.52 7.31
CA LEU A 791 -15.19 20.53 7.95
C LEU A 791 -14.32 21.68 7.42
N ALA A 792 -14.28 21.87 6.10
CA ALA A 792 -13.52 22.96 5.50
C ALA A 792 -14.06 24.33 5.93
N GLN A 793 -15.37 24.47 6.08
CA GLN A 793 -15.99 25.69 6.61
C GLN A 793 -15.56 26.00 8.04
N GLU A 794 -15.57 25.03 8.94
CA GLU A 794 -15.14 25.23 10.33
C GLU A 794 -13.65 25.63 10.40
N ILE A 795 -12.80 25.02 9.59
CA ILE A 795 -11.39 25.40 9.52
C ILE A 795 -11.22 26.80 8.93
N LEU A 796 -11.95 27.13 7.88
CA LEU A 796 -11.94 28.47 7.31
C LEU A 796 -12.34 29.53 8.36
N PHE A 797 -13.41 29.28 9.09
CA PHE A 797 -13.87 30.19 10.16
C PHE A 797 -12.85 30.32 11.28
N SER A 798 -12.18 29.24 11.66
CA SER A 798 -11.09 29.30 12.66
C SER A 798 -9.87 30.11 12.18
N GLN A 799 -9.66 30.21 10.86
CA GLN A 799 -8.56 30.94 10.23
C GLN A 799 -8.95 32.30 9.67
N THR A 800 -10.15 32.76 9.92
CA THR A 800 -10.70 34.01 9.37
C THR A 800 -9.74 35.18 9.57
N GLU A 801 -9.16 35.34 10.76
CA GLU A 801 -8.25 36.46 11.07
C GLU A 801 -7.00 36.48 10.19
N ILE A 802 -6.49 35.33 9.78
CA ILE A 802 -5.31 35.24 8.86
C ILE A 802 -5.65 35.85 7.49
N PHE A 803 -6.84 35.54 6.97
CA PHE A 803 -7.30 36.09 5.70
C PHE A 803 -7.64 37.58 5.83
N VAL A 804 -8.30 37.96 6.93
CA VAL A 804 -8.63 39.37 7.21
C VAL A 804 -7.37 40.21 7.26
N GLU A 805 -6.36 39.82 8.03
CA GLU A 805 -5.07 40.52 8.10
C GLU A 805 -4.37 40.59 6.75
N THR A 806 -4.41 39.55 5.96
CA THR A 806 -3.80 39.54 4.63
C THR A 806 -4.46 40.59 3.72
N ILE A 807 -5.78 40.66 3.71
CA ILE A 807 -6.54 41.57 2.87
C ILE A 807 -6.44 43.01 3.40
N ILE A 808 -6.46 43.24 4.70
CA ILE A 808 -6.27 44.59 5.30
C ILE A 808 -4.90 45.16 4.93
N ASN A 809 -3.83 44.36 5.10
CA ASN A 809 -2.48 44.76 4.76
C ASN A 809 -2.36 45.08 3.28
N PHE A 810 -2.99 44.28 2.42
CA PHE A 810 -3.08 44.54 1.01
C PHE A 810 -3.82 45.87 0.74
N LEU A 811 -5.02 46.05 1.26
CA LEU A 811 -5.81 47.27 1.03
C LEU A 811 -5.13 48.52 1.56
N ARG A 812 -4.46 48.46 2.72
CA ARG A 812 -3.68 49.56 3.29
C ARG A 812 -2.59 50.02 2.32
N TRP A 813 -1.92 49.12 1.62
CA TRP A 813 -0.93 49.41 0.61
C TRP A 813 -1.58 49.86 -0.71
N PHE A 814 -2.61 49.10 -1.19
CA PHE A 814 -3.27 49.33 -2.49
C PHE A 814 -3.99 50.68 -2.54
N CYS A 815 -4.54 51.17 -1.42
CA CYS A 815 -5.30 52.41 -1.31
C CYS A 815 -4.43 53.63 -0.93
N GLN A 816 -3.11 53.55 -1.07
CA GLN A 816 -2.24 54.70 -0.86
C GLN A 816 -2.51 55.84 -1.88
N LYS A 817 -2.25 57.09 -1.47
CA LYS A 817 -2.48 58.27 -2.31
C LYS A 817 -1.72 58.27 -3.64
N ASN A 818 -0.54 57.72 -3.61
CA ASN A 818 0.37 57.64 -4.78
C ASN A 818 0.16 56.32 -5.56
N PHE A 819 -0.86 55.57 -5.26
CA PHE A 819 -1.15 54.35 -5.94
C PHE A 819 -2.61 54.32 -6.48
N TYR A 820 -3.56 53.65 -5.87
CA TYR A 820 -4.97 53.64 -6.32
C TYR A 820 -5.96 54.22 -5.31
N GLY A 821 -5.50 54.88 -4.25
CA GLY A 821 -6.38 55.51 -3.28
C GLY A 821 -7.34 56.51 -3.93
N GLY A 822 -8.63 56.38 -3.69
CA GLY A 822 -9.68 57.25 -4.21
C GLY A 822 -10.11 56.96 -5.68
N TRP A 823 -9.54 55.95 -6.35
CA TRP A 823 -9.97 55.56 -7.68
C TRP A 823 -11.37 54.92 -7.68
N GLN A 824 -12.12 55.08 -8.76
CA GLN A 824 -13.42 54.44 -8.95
C GLN A 824 -13.21 53.02 -9.48
N ILE A 825 -14.04 52.08 -9.03
CA ILE A 825 -14.06 50.71 -9.53
C ILE A 825 -15.09 50.63 -10.68
N GLN A 826 -14.59 50.37 -11.89
CA GLN A 826 -15.42 50.27 -13.11
C GLN A 826 -15.86 48.82 -13.38
N GLY A 827 -15.15 47.86 -12.83
CA GLY A 827 -15.53 46.44 -12.95
C GLY A 827 -14.61 45.56 -12.15
N VAL A 828 -15.19 44.48 -11.57
CA VAL A 828 -14.49 43.43 -10.84
C VAL A 828 -14.92 42.08 -11.39
N GLU A 829 -13.95 41.26 -11.78
CA GLU A 829 -14.20 39.95 -12.38
C GLU A 829 -15.10 40.04 -13.64
N LYS A 830 -14.79 41.04 -14.52
CA LYS A 830 -15.62 41.36 -15.67
C LYS A 830 -15.34 40.40 -16.82
N ASN A 831 -16.35 39.58 -17.17
CA ASN A 831 -16.28 38.73 -18.35
C ASN A 831 -16.48 39.53 -19.62
N LEU A 832 -15.50 39.48 -20.52
CA LEU A 832 -15.52 40.19 -21.81
C LEU A 832 -15.20 39.22 -22.94
N GLN A 833 -15.85 39.47 -24.09
CA GLN A 833 -15.60 38.75 -25.33
C GLN A 833 -15.48 39.74 -26.47
N THR A 834 -14.59 39.46 -27.42
CA THR A 834 -14.49 40.25 -28.63
C THR A 834 -14.13 39.39 -29.83
N GLN A 835 -14.60 39.76 -30.98
CA GLN A 835 -14.20 39.12 -32.23
C GLN A 835 -12.76 39.57 -32.59
N PHE A 836 -11.94 38.59 -32.98
CA PHE A 836 -10.57 38.86 -33.33
C PHE A 836 -10.53 39.58 -34.69
N GLU A 837 -9.89 40.74 -34.75
CA GLU A 837 -9.93 41.65 -35.90
C GLU A 837 -9.42 41.04 -37.21
N LYS A 838 -8.41 40.17 -37.12
CA LYS A 838 -7.77 39.56 -38.29
C LYS A 838 -8.53 38.31 -38.77
N ASN A 839 -9.42 37.71 -37.95
CA ASN A 839 -10.17 36.51 -38.31
C ASN A 839 -11.50 36.43 -37.58
N GLU A 840 -12.59 36.64 -38.31
CA GLU A 840 -13.97 36.61 -37.78
C GLU A 840 -14.40 35.29 -37.17
N LYS A 841 -13.68 34.19 -37.43
CA LYS A 841 -13.95 32.88 -36.87
C LYS A 841 -13.35 32.70 -35.47
N ILE A 842 -12.63 33.68 -34.92
CA ILE A 842 -12.00 33.63 -33.61
C ILE A 842 -12.73 34.58 -32.66
N ILE A 843 -13.08 34.10 -31.48
CA ILE A 843 -13.57 34.92 -30.36
C ILE A 843 -12.51 34.87 -29.26
N LEU A 844 -11.99 36.03 -28.90
CA LEU A 844 -11.19 36.17 -27.69
C LEU A 844 -12.14 36.25 -26.50
N ASP A 845 -11.86 35.44 -25.48
CA ASP A 845 -12.69 35.30 -24.28
C ASP A 845 -11.81 35.43 -23.04
N GLY A 846 -12.23 36.27 -22.10
CA GLY A 846 -11.44 36.47 -20.90
C GLY A 846 -12.20 37.20 -19.79
N LYS A 847 -11.62 37.15 -18.61
CA LYS A 847 -12.15 37.73 -17.40
C LYS A 847 -11.11 38.62 -16.76
N ILE A 848 -11.37 39.91 -16.65
CA ILE A 848 -10.46 40.89 -16.07
C ILE A 848 -10.74 41.01 -14.59
N ASP A 849 -9.70 40.88 -13.75
CA ASP A 849 -9.85 40.87 -12.28
C ASP A 849 -10.40 42.20 -11.77
N CYS A 850 -9.81 43.33 -12.18
CA CYS A 850 -10.25 44.64 -11.75
C CYS A 850 -9.93 45.72 -12.79
N VAL A 851 -10.89 46.60 -13.01
CA VAL A 851 -10.72 47.82 -13.83
C VAL A 851 -11.01 49.03 -12.96
N LEU A 852 -10.06 49.94 -12.91
CA LEU A 852 -10.11 51.19 -12.12
C LEU A 852 -10.09 52.40 -13.02
N SER A 853 -10.70 53.53 -12.58
CA SER A 853 -10.58 54.80 -13.28
C SER A 853 -10.38 56.00 -12.35
N SER A 854 -9.69 57.02 -12.83
CA SER A 854 -9.53 58.30 -12.18
C SER A 854 -9.49 59.44 -13.25
N GLY A 855 -10.60 60.14 -13.42
CA GLY A 855 -10.75 61.05 -14.55
C GLY A 855 -10.78 60.28 -15.88
N GLU A 856 -9.86 60.64 -16.77
CA GLU A 856 -9.71 59.97 -18.11
C GLU A 856 -8.74 58.78 -18.06
N ASP A 857 -8.15 58.51 -16.92
CA ASP A 857 -7.19 57.42 -16.72
C ASP A 857 -7.91 56.10 -16.35
N PHE A 858 -7.61 55.05 -17.15
CA PHE A 858 -8.07 53.68 -16.86
C PHE A 858 -6.88 52.75 -16.61
N ALA A 859 -7.04 51.94 -15.57
CA ALA A 859 -6.03 50.97 -15.17
C ALA A 859 -6.61 49.55 -15.12
N ILE A 860 -5.91 48.59 -15.72
CA ILE A 860 -6.18 47.18 -15.56
C ILE A 860 -5.28 46.64 -14.44
N VAL A 861 -5.90 45.95 -13.48
CA VAL A 861 -5.21 45.34 -12.35
C VAL A 861 -5.53 43.84 -12.33
N ASP A 862 -4.49 43.04 -12.29
CA ASP A 862 -4.55 41.61 -12.11
C ASP A 862 -3.91 41.21 -10.78
N PHE A 863 -4.69 40.57 -9.93
CA PHE A 863 -4.25 40.17 -8.58
C PHE A 863 -3.49 38.85 -8.58
N LYS A 864 -2.39 38.79 -7.86
CA LYS A 864 -1.56 37.59 -7.70
C LYS A 864 -1.38 37.25 -6.24
N ASN A 865 -1.75 36.05 -5.84
CA ASN A 865 -1.60 35.56 -4.45
C ASN A 865 -0.13 35.18 -4.13
N THR A 866 0.80 36.04 -4.44
CA THR A 866 2.24 35.86 -4.23
C THR A 866 2.80 36.94 -3.32
N ARG A 867 3.98 36.69 -2.73
CA ARG A 867 4.72 37.65 -1.92
C ARG A 867 5.58 38.61 -2.71
N SER A 868 6.01 38.21 -3.89
CA SER A 868 6.68 39.06 -4.87
C SER A 868 5.91 38.93 -6.18
N SER A 869 5.56 40.08 -6.74
CA SER A 869 4.87 40.04 -7.99
C SER A 869 5.80 39.49 -9.05
N ILE A 870 5.39 38.47 -9.80
CA ILE A 870 5.42 38.65 -11.23
C ILE A 870 6.38 37.71 -11.91
N PRO A 871 5.89 37.14 -13.02
CA PRO A 871 6.72 36.35 -13.89
C PRO A 871 7.95 37.14 -14.33
N SER A 872 9.12 36.54 -14.23
CA SER A 872 10.40 37.05 -14.72
C SER A 872 10.54 36.88 -16.24
N SER A 873 9.48 36.44 -16.91
CA SER A 873 9.43 36.21 -18.36
C SER A 873 9.14 37.50 -19.15
N LYS A 874 9.46 37.51 -20.41
CA LYS A 874 9.12 38.59 -21.32
C LYS A 874 7.61 38.85 -21.33
N LEU A 875 7.17 39.97 -20.84
CA LEU A 875 5.78 40.41 -20.82
C LEU A 875 5.49 41.43 -21.92
N THR A 876 6.53 42.16 -22.33
CA THR A 876 6.48 43.19 -23.37
C THR A 876 7.74 43.13 -24.22
N LEU A 877 7.72 43.75 -25.36
CA LEU A 877 8.85 43.91 -26.27
C LEU A 877 9.28 45.36 -26.26
N LYS A 878 10.59 45.58 -26.35
CA LYS A 878 11.18 46.93 -26.32
C LYS A 878 11.34 47.51 -27.72
N ASP A 879 11.71 46.68 -28.68
CA ASP A 879 12.02 47.04 -30.07
C ASP A 879 11.28 46.07 -31.01
N PHE A 880 11.53 46.17 -32.31
CA PHE A 880 10.99 45.23 -33.28
C PHE A 880 11.31 43.77 -32.86
N PRO A 881 10.31 42.87 -32.85
CA PRO A 881 10.54 41.51 -32.45
C PRO A 881 11.58 40.83 -33.34
N GLU A 882 12.60 40.24 -32.75
CA GLU A 882 13.49 39.33 -33.45
C GLU A 882 12.70 38.05 -33.81
N ALA A 883 13.19 37.29 -34.78
CA ALA A 883 12.51 36.10 -35.27
C ALA A 883 12.21 35.07 -34.15
N ASP A 884 13.03 35.05 -33.11
CA ASP A 884 12.97 34.10 -31.96
C ASP A 884 12.35 34.73 -30.71
N ASP A 885 11.74 35.91 -30.78
CA ASP A 885 11.10 36.53 -29.62
C ASP A 885 9.86 35.75 -29.18
N GLU A 886 9.85 35.36 -27.89
CA GLU A 886 8.77 34.65 -27.26
C GLU A 886 8.03 35.51 -26.23
N LEU A 887 6.70 35.51 -26.29
CA LEU A 887 5.86 36.15 -25.29
C LEU A 887 5.72 35.21 -24.07
N GLY A 888 6.12 35.70 -22.91
CA GLY A 888 6.09 34.85 -21.67
C GLY A 888 4.76 34.86 -20.94
N ASP A 889 3.85 35.78 -21.27
CA ASP A 889 2.52 35.86 -20.69
C ASP A 889 1.49 36.38 -21.70
N PHE A 890 0.33 35.75 -21.75
CA PHE A 890 -0.78 36.07 -22.62
C PHE A 890 -1.89 36.88 -21.95
N GLN A 891 -1.78 37.13 -20.65
CA GLN A 891 -2.86 37.68 -19.84
C GLN A 891 -3.08 39.16 -20.12
N MET A 892 -2.04 39.97 -20.00
CA MET A 892 -2.16 41.42 -20.23
C MET A 892 -2.49 41.79 -21.69
N PRO A 893 -1.90 41.17 -22.72
CA PRO A 893 -2.31 41.42 -24.10
C PRO A 893 -3.78 41.05 -24.36
N MET A 894 -4.25 39.94 -23.79
CA MET A 894 -5.65 39.54 -23.90
C MET A 894 -6.59 40.57 -23.24
N TYR A 895 -6.27 41.00 -22.01
CA TYR A 895 -7.06 41.99 -21.28
C TYR A 895 -7.10 43.35 -21.98
N PHE A 896 -5.98 43.75 -22.52
CA PHE A 896 -5.88 44.97 -23.32
C PHE A 896 -6.86 44.94 -24.51
N LYS A 897 -6.80 43.89 -25.34
CA LYS A 897 -7.71 43.74 -26.49
C LYS A 897 -9.18 43.62 -26.08
N LEU A 898 -9.46 42.89 -25.02
CA LEU A 898 -10.82 42.75 -24.52
C LEU A 898 -11.39 44.07 -24.01
N PHE A 899 -10.60 44.84 -23.29
CA PHE A 899 -11.08 46.13 -22.75
C PHE A 899 -11.31 47.14 -23.87
N GLU A 900 -10.31 47.40 -24.72
CA GLU A 900 -10.38 48.43 -25.76
C GLU A 900 -11.41 48.12 -26.85
N ALA A 901 -11.69 46.85 -27.12
CA ALA A 901 -12.78 46.46 -28.02
C ALA A 901 -14.18 46.63 -27.42
N ASN A 902 -14.31 46.63 -26.10
CA ASN A 902 -15.59 46.74 -25.40
C ASN A 902 -15.80 48.09 -24.69
N SER A 903 -14.82 49.01 -24.75
CA SER A 903 -14.89 50.34 -24.17
C SER A 903 -14.47 51.38 -25.23
N LYS A 904 -14.92 52.62 -25.05
CA LYS A 904 -14.40 53.78 -25.81
C LYS A 904 -13.19 54.41 -25.12
N ASP A 905 -12.88 53.95 -23.94
CA ASP A 905 -11.83 54.47 -23.07
C ASP A 905 -10.49 53.77 -23.36
N GLU A 906 -9.42 54.49 -23.21
CA GLU A 906 -8.06 53.99 -23.45
C GLU A 906 -7.39 53.58 -22.15
N ILE A 907 -6.69 52.41 -22.16
CA ILE A 907 -5.91 51.97 -21.03
C ILE A 907 -4.67 52.86 -20.89
N SER A 908 -4.57 53.53 -19.75
CA SER A 908 -3.38 54.34 -19.40
C SER A 908 -2.31 53.54 -18.65
N SER A 909 -2.71 52.48 -17.90
CA SER A 909 -1.77 51.61 -17.20
C SER A 909 -2.33 50.17 -17.00
N ALA A 910 -1.42 49.21 -16.93
CA ALA A 910 -1.77 47.81 -16.58
C ALA A 910 -0.74 47.22 -15.62
N ARG A 911 -1.19 46.55 -14.55
CA ARG A 911 -0.30 46.06 -13.51
C ARG A 911 -0.68 44.65 -13.00
N PHE A 912 0.36 43.89 -12.68
CA PHE A 912 0.22 42.74 -11.80
C PHE A 912 0.45 43.19 -10.35
N VAL A 913 -0.44 42.79 -9.45
CA VAL A 913 -0.47 43.29 -8.07
C VAL A 913 -0.44 42.14 -7.08
N PRO A 914 0.58 42.04 -6.18
CA PRO A 914 0.65 40.99 -5.19
C PRO A 914 -0.36 41.22 -4.06
N ILE A 915 -1.09 40.20 -3.65
CA ILE A 915 -1.99 40.29 -2.50
C ILE A 915 -1.22 40.11 -1.18
N LYS A 916 -0.19 39.28 -1.14
CA LYS A 916 0.61 39.02 0.05
C LYS A 916 1.80 39.96 0.14
N ILE A 917 1.58 41.20 0.47
CA ILE A 917 2.62 42.21 0.60
C ILE A 917 3.39 42.07 1.91
N LYS A 918 4.68 42.43 1.90
CA LYS A 918 5.55 42.43 3.10
C LYS A 918 5.72 43.81 3.73
N SER A 919 5.68 44.86 2.96
CA SER A 919 5.80 46.20 3.43
C SER A 919 5.02 47.20 2.59
N LEU A 920 4.69 48.33 3.14
CA LEU A 920 3.99 49.42 2.46
C LEU A 920 4.84 50.09 1.36
N SER A 921 6.14 49.85 1.32
CA SER A 921 7.07 50.31 0.30
C SER A 921 7.25 49.32 -0.87
N GLU A 922 6.47 48.28 -0.94
CA GLU A 922 6.53 47.30 -2.01
C GLU A 922 6.01 47.92 -3.31
N GLU A 923 6.66 47.67 -4.43
CA GLU A 923 6.25 48.16 -5.75
C GLU A 923 5.49 47.10 -6.52
N ALA A 924 4.33 47.49 -7.06
CA ALA A 924 3.62 46.67 -8.05
C ALA A 924 4.34 46.76 -9.40
N LYS A 925 4.41 45.67 -10.12
CA LYS A 925 5.06 45.64 -11.42
C LYS A 925 4.11 46.13 -12.49
N GLU A 926 4.43 47.29 -13.03
CA GLU A 926 3.72 47.89 -14.14
C GLU A 926 4.14 47.24 -15.44
N VAL A 927 3.19 46.88 -16.25
CA VAL A 927 3.37 46.27 -17.60
C VAL A 927 3.17 47.33 -18.63
N ILE A 928 2.11 48.15 -18.54
CA ILE A 928 1.89 49.33 -19.35
C ILE A 928 2.04 50.54 -18.45
N THR A 929 2.94 51.43 -18.83
CA THR A 929 3.29 52.64 -18.05
C THR A 929 3.06 53.91 -18.83
N LYS A 930 2.69 54.99 -18.14
CA LYS A 930 2.56 56.34 -18.70
C LYS A 930 3.91 57.00 -18.98
N GLU A 931 4.91 56.68 -18.16
CA GLU A 931 6.20 57.39 -18.23
C GLU A 931 7.29 56.43 -18.72
N GLY A 932 7.65 56.57 -19.94
CA GLY A 932 8.84 56.26 -20.70
C GLY A 932 9.91 55.28 -20.27
N LYS A 933 9.67 54.30 -19.36
CA LYS A 933 10.59 53.19 -19.13
C LYS A 933 10.16 51.97 -19.92
N THR A 934 10.88 51.66 -20.98
CA THR A 934 10.66 50.46 -21.76
C THR A 934 11.67 49.38 -21.42
N SER A 935 11.18 48.17 -21.19
CA SER A 935 11.99 46.99 -20.89
C SER A 935 11.22 45.72 -21.30
N THR A 936 11.82 44.56 -21.25
CA THR A 936 11.11 43.29 -21.51
C THR A 936 9.90 43.03 -20.59
N THR A 937 9.74 43.83 -19.54
CA THR A 937 8.64 43.72 -18.58
C THR A 937 7.78 44.98 -18.46
N GLN A 938 8.16 46.05 -19.14
CA GLN A 938 7.45 47.35 -19.14
C GLN A 938 7.50 47.97 -20.52
N ALA A 939 6.38 48.51 -21.00
CA ALA A 939 6.29 49.27 -22.24
C ALA A 939 5.37 50.44 -22.06
N THR A 940 5.59 51.51 -22.85
CA THR A 940 4.55 52.51 -23.05
C THR A 940 3.34 51.88 -23.72
N ARG A 941 2.18 52.53 -23.63
CA ARG A 941 1.00 52.05 -24.35
C ARG A 941 1.27 51.95 -25.88
N GLU A 942 2.00 52.91 -26.44
CA GLU A 942 2.34 52.92 -27.87
C GLU A 942 3.26 51.75 -28.24
N ASP A 943 4.30 51.46 -27.46
CA ASP A 943 5.19 50.34 -27.70
C ASP A 943 4.46 48.99 -27.49
N PHE A 944 3.55 48.91 -26.53
CA PHE A 944 2.75 47.74 -26.32
C PHE A 944 1.86 47.38 -27.51
N ILE A 945 1.22 48.41 -28.09
CA ILE A 945 0.40 48.30 -29.32
C ILE A 945 1.28 47.92 -30.53
N ASN A 946 2.44 48.54 -30.68
CA ASN A 946 3.27 48.39 -31.87
C ASN A 946 4.06 47.09 -31.88
N PHE A 947 4.44 46.52 -30.71
CA PHE A 947 5.33 45.37 -30.63
C PHE A 947 4.69 44.17 -29.93
N THR A 948 4.03 44.35 -28.80
CA THR A 948 3.47 43.22 -28.01
C THR A 948 2.19 42.66 -28.61
N ILE A 949 1.28 43.53 -29.02
CA ILE A 949 -0.01 43.13 -29.61
C ILE A 949 0.16 42.35 -30.91
N PRO A 950 1.01 42.79 -31.89
CA PRO A 950 1.22 42.01 -33.11
C PRO A 950 1.79 40.61 -32.88
N LEU A 951 2.68 40.45 -31.89
CA LEU A 951 3.19 39.11 -31.51
C LEU A 951 2.10 38.27 -30.86
N PHE A 952 1.31 38.85 -29.95
CA PHE A 952 0.15 38.18 -29.40
C PHE A 952 -0.84 37.70 -30.46
N ASP A 953 -1.13 38.56 -31.45
CA ASP A 953 -2.00 38.20 -32.57
C ASP A 953 -1.45 37.03 -33.37
N LYS A 954 -0.14 36.98 -33.60
CA LYS A 954 0.53 35.84 -34.25
C LYS A 954 0.29 34.53 -33.49
N TYR A 955 0.44 34.55 -32.15
CA TYR A 955 0.14 33.36 -31.32
C TYR A 955 -1.33 32.93 -31.39
N VAL A 956 -2.26 33.87 -31.45
CA VAL A 956 -3.70 33.58 -31.63
C VAL A 956 -3.93 32.87 -32.98
N GLU A 957 -3.32 33.40 -34.07
CA GLU A 957 -3.42 32.80 -35.42
C GLU A 957 -2.76 31.40 -35.47
N GLU A 958 -1.60 31.21 -34.84
CA GLU A 958 -0.91 29.93 -34.76
C GLU A 958 -1.74 28.88 -34.02
N MET A 959 -2.32 29.24 -32.87
CA MET A 959 -3.20 28.32 -32.14
C MET A 959 -4.44 27.94 -32.97
N TYR A 960 -5.05 28.90 -33.64
CA TYR A 960 -6.18 28.68 -34.53
C TYR A 960 -5.81 27.75 -35.71
N ALA A 961 -4.66 28.01 -36.34
CA ALA A 961 -4.17 27.20 -37.46
C ALA A 961 -3.89 25.73 -37.01
N ALA A 962 -3.27 25.55 -35.84
CA ALA A 962 -3.00 24.25 -35.31
C ALA A 962 -4.29 23.47 -35.01
N ILE A 963 -5.29 24.12 -34.42
CA ILE A 963 -6.60 23.50 -34.12
C ILE A 963 -7.28 23.07 -35.44
N ASN A 964 -7.28 23.92 -36.47
CA ASN A 964 -7.91 23.55 -37.74
C ASN A 964 -7.15 22.49 -38.54
N ALA A 965 -5.82 22.46 -38.42
CA ALA A 965 -4.98 21.46 -39.08
C ALA A 965 -4.93 20.11 -38.31
N ALA A 966 -5.57 20.02 -37.15
CA ALA A 966 -5.50 18.88 -36.25
C ALA A 966 -4.05 18.52 -35.84
N LYS A 967 -3.16 19.49 -35.77
CA LYS A 967 -1.74 19.31 -35.50
C LYS A 967 -1.37 19.85 -34.11
N TYR A 968 -0.84 18.98 -33.25
CA TYR A 968 -0.50 19.32 -31.88
C TYR A 968 0.91 18.80 -31.54
N SER A 969 1.91 19.48 -32.17
CA SER A 969 3.32 19.10 -32.10
C SER A 969 3.86 19.10 -30.69
N VAL A 970 4.72 18.14 -30.40
CA VAL A 970 5.51 18.02 -29.15
C VAL A 970 7.00 18.25 -29.40
N GLN A 971 7.40 18.58 -30.62
CA GLN A 971 8.82 18.64 -31.04
C GLN A 971 9.69 19.64 -30.30
N ASN A 972 9.13 20.65 -29.67
CA ASN A 972 9.88 21.69 -28.98
C ASN A 972 9.82 21.58 -27.44
N LEU A 973 9.39 20.45 -26.91
CA LEU A 973 9.35 20.27 -25.47
C LEU A 973 10.74 20.02 -24.92
N LYS A 974 11.25 21.00 -24.17
CA LYS A 974 12.39 20.76 -23.28
C LYS A 974 11.99 19.67 -22.27
N ASP A 975 12.88 18.74 -22.00
CA ASP A 975 12.67 17.69 -20.97
C ASP A 975 12.23 18.27 -19.62
N GLU A 976 12.65 19.50 -19.31
CA GLU A 976 12.25 20.26 -18.14
C GLU A 976 10.73 20.51 -18.03
N ASN A 977 10.02 20.57 -19.16
CA ASN A 977 8.57 20.78 -19.17
C ASN A 977 7.79 19.51 -18.76
N CYS A 978 8.34 18.34 -19.02
CA CYS A 978 7.73 17.06 -18.70
C CYS A 978 8.21 16.48 -17.37
N ALA A 979 9.52 16.46 -17.16
CA ALA A 979 10.14 15.87 -15.98
C ALA A 979 10.21 16.81 -14.77
N GLY A 980 10.19 18.11 -15.02
CA GLY A 980 10.42 19.14 -14.01
C GLY A 980 11.89 19.25 -13.60
N LYS A 981 12.27 20.37 -12.99
CA LYS A 981 13.63 20.58 -12.45
C LYS A 981 13.83 19.69 -11.21
N ALA A 982 14.76 18.76 -11.29
CA ALA A 982 15.07 17.80 -10.22
C ALA A 982 13.82 17.03 -9.69
N GLY A 983 12.89 16.69 -10.60
CA GLY A 983 11.65 15.99 -10.23
C GLY A 983 10.57 16.84 -9.55
N LYS A 984 10.84 18.13 -9.29
CA LYS A 984 9.85 19.09 -8.79
C LYS A 984 9.11 19.74 -9.97
N TYR A 985 7.80 19.89 -9.80
CA TYR A 985 6.93 20.50 -10.83
C TYR A 985 6.85 19.71 -12.14
N ALA A 986 6.97 18.39 -12.07
CA ALA A 986 6.74 17.53 -13.21
C ALA A 986 5.33 17.73 -13.77
N CYS A 987 5.15 17.47 -15.08
CA CYS A 987 3.83 17.55 -15.69
C CYS A 987 2.88 16.52 -15.09
N ASP A 988 1.70 16.94 -14.65
CA ASP A 988 0.66 16.10 -14.03
C ASP A 988 0.22 14.95 -14.96
N TYR A 989 0.31 15.14 -16.27
CA TYR A 989 -0.11 14.18 -17.31
C TYR A 989 1.00 13.26 -17.81
N ARG A 990 2.22 13.35 -17.27
CA ARG A 990 3.37 12.57 -17.78
C ARG A 990 3.12 11.05 -17.79
N MET A 991 2.37 10.54 -16.79
CA MET A 991 2.06 9.12 -16.68
C MET A 991 1.07 8.64 -17.74
N ILE A 992 0.21 9.53 -18.24
CA ILE A 992 -0.75 9.27 -19.32
C ILE A 992 -0.08 9.55 -20.66
N CYS A 993 0.56 10.71 -20.80
CA CYS A 993 1.23 11.12 -22.03
C CYS A 993 2.42 10.23 -22.37
N ARG A 994 3.20 9.80 -21.36
CA ARG A 994 4.38 8.94 -21.50
C ARG A 994 5.41 9.41 -22.54
N THR A 995 5.45 10.69 -22.84
CA THR A 995 6.31 11.26 -23.87
C THR A 995 7.80 10.99 -23.59
N ASN A 996 8.21 10.99 -22.31
CA ASN A 996 9.59 10.67 -21.95
C ASN A 996 9.95 9.20 -22.23
N TYR A 997 9.00 8.29 -22.09
CA TYR A 997 9.21 6.89 -22.45
C TYR A 997 9.24 6.74 -23.98
N ASN A 998 8.41 7.48 -24.70
CA ASN A 998 8.40 7.50 -26.16
C ASN A 998 9.68 8.14 -26.72
N ALA A 999 10.18 9.22 -26.12
CA ALA A 999 11.41 9.86 -26.54
C ALA A 999 12.62 8.92 -26.42
N ALA A 1000 12.73 8.16 -25.32
CA ALA A 1000 13.76 7.11 -25.21
C ALA A 1000 13.55 6.00 -26.24
N GLY A 1001 12.32 5.52 -26.45
CA GLY A 1001 11.98 4.55 -27.48
C GLY A 1001 12.16 5.09 -28.90
N PHE A 1002 11.77 6.33 -29.18
CA PHE A 1002 11.95 6.98 -30.47
C PHE A 1002 13.42 7.24 -30.81
N LYS A 1003 14.23 7.69 -29.87
CA LYS A 1003 15.69 7.81 -30.10
C LYS A 1003 16.33 6.48 -30.42
N ILE A 1004 16.00 5.44 -29.69
CA ILE A 1004 16.48 4.07 -29.97
C ILE A 1004 16.03 3.59 -31.35
N ILE A 1005 14.82 3.93 -31.75
CA ILE A 1005 14.22 3.53 -33.03
C ILE A 1005 14.77 4.39 -34.18
N SER A 1006 15.02 5.68 -34.02
CA SER A 1006 15.59 6.55 -35.05
C SER A 1006 17.08 6.29 -35.26
N GLU A 1007 17.84 6.10 -34.20
CA GLU A 1007 19.28 5.75 -34.31
C GLU A 1007 19.49 4.42 -35.01
N CYS A 1008 18.58 3.42 -34.81
CA CYS A 1008 18.67 2.14 -35.54
C CYS A 1008 18.18 2.25 -37.00
N ALA A 1009 17.43 3.26 -37.38
CA ALA A 1009 16.98 3.47 -38.75
C ALA A 1009 18.03 4.22 -39.60
N GLU A 1010 18.94 4.95 -38.96
CA GLU A 1010 20.06 5.63 -39.60
C GLU A 1010 21.30 4.73 -39.78
N GLU A 1011 21.43 3.64 -39.08
CA GLU A 1011 22.50 2.64 -39.22
C GLU A 1011 22.20 1.49 -40.19
N ASN A 1012 21.03 1.46 -40.86
CA ASN A 1012 20.67 0.54 -41.91
C ASN A 1012 20.32 1.31 -43.20
#